data_88d12c022d38df7d831f04b6ba49f5a9
#
_entry.id   88d12c022d38df7d831f04b6ba49f5a9
#
_cell.length_a   1.000
_cell.length_b   1.000
_cell.length_c   1.000
_cell.angle_alpha   90.00
_cell.angle_beta   90.00
_cell.angle_gamma   90.00
#
_symmetry.space_group_name_H-M   'P 1'
#
loop_
_entity.id
_entity.type
_entity.pdbx_description
1 polymer ?
#
loop_
_entity_poly.entity_id
_entity_poly.type
_entity_poly.pdbx_seq_one_letter_code
_entity_poly.pdbx_strand_id
1 'polypeptide(L)'
;MIKPVLRYIRRIHDGFRQTEQIYMVLVAVVIGLLGGLCAVGFREFIQIVNRIAWHEGPYSLGHIAGLPWWWKVLAPAVGGLIVGFIIYFFAREAKGHGVPEVMEAVALRGGRIRPRVVIAKLLASGISIGSGGSVGREGPIVQIGSALGSTIGQWLKVDERRLRTLVGCGAAAGIAGTFNAPVAGALFAVEIILGDFGVAQFSPIVISSVAATVVSQHFLGDFPAFEVPAYSLVHASELFAYAALGILAALVALAFIRVLYGMEDVFDRIRVFSPAKTLVGGALIGFIGIGLPHVFGVGYEAINEALNGNLMWQFMLLLVVAKIIAVAITIGSGGSGGIFAPSLFIGAMLGGAVGTVVHSIWPVETAGTGAYALVGMGAVVAAGTHAPITAILIIFELTGEYKIILPLMISCIIATLLATRLQRSSIYTLKLLRRGIDIHRGRAVNVLQHLHVGESMRSDIVTVGPEEGLVPLISRFIDHPGSTLFVTDEDGTLHGIITGEEIRPIMQNPAGLEALIIAEDILVQGEYPRVSPRDSLADVMKYLGGYRGEIPVLEEGKLAGVIWPEDVIERYNTEIFKRDMAGSMVSSVQPERHMEPIPAAGNTVVAEVSVPGRFIGRSIGELNIRQDFGVSVLMIKHTGGEAEELTTTPTADYVFKTGDVILAFGSSDRVRALQHR
;
A
#
# COMPACT_ATOMS: atom_id res chain seq x y z
N MET A 1 -26.45 -34.65 2.47
CA MET A 1 -25.30 -34.92 1.61
C MET A 1 -24.14 -33.91 1.70
N ILE A 2 -24.34 -32.66 2.10
CA ILE A 2 -23.29 -31.61 2.15
C ILE A 2 -22.33 -31.77 3.35
N LYS A 3 -22.80 -32.21 4.52
CA LYS A 3 -21.99 -32.38 5.74
C LYS A 3 -20.81 -33.38 5.66
N PRO A 4 -20.93 -34.57 4.96
CA PRO A 4 -19.79 -35.47 4.82
C PRO A 4 -18.74 -34.96 3.84
N VAL A 5 -19.13 -34.24 2.78
CA VAL A 5 -18.20 -33.61 1.82
C VAL A 5 -17.40 -32.50 2.49
N LEU A 6 -18.04 -31.69 3.30
CA LEU A 6 -17.36 -30.66 4.11
C LEU A 6 -16.38 -31.24 5.15
N ARG A 7 -16.69 -32.40 5.75
CA ARG A 7 -15.78 -33.12 6.65
C ARG A 7 -14.59 -33.74 5.91
N TYR A 8 -14.79 -34.24 4.71
CA TYR A 8 -13.74 -34.81 3.87
C TYR A 8 -12.78 -33.71 3.37
N ILE A 9 -13.34 -32.59 2.90
CA ILE A 9 -12.55 -31.38 2.53
C ILE A 9 -11.76 -30.86 3.74
N ARG A 10 -12.35 -30.86 4.93
CA ARG A 10 -11.68 -30.43 6.16
C ARG A 10 -10.52 -31.37 6.55
N ARG A 11 -10.66 -32.69 6.40
CA ARG A 11 -9.57 -33.64 6.65
C ARG A 11 -8.42 -33.54 5.64
N ILE A 12 -8.75 -33.34 4.38
CA ILE A 12 -7.74 -33.05 3.33
C ILE A 12 -7.02 -31.73 3.67
N HIS A 13 -7.77 -30.68 4.04
CA HIS A 13 -7.24 -29.40 4.46
C HIS A 13 -6.26 -29.51 5.65
N ASP A 14 -6.62 -30.30 6.67
CA ASP A 14 -5.79 -30.48 7.86
C ASP A 14 -4.51 -31.32 7.59
N GLY A 15 -4.57 -32.30 6.67
CA GLY A 15 -3.43 -33.10 6.25
C GLY A 15 -2.41 -32.35 5.39
N PHE A 16 -2.88 -31.47 4.48
CA PHE A 16 -2.02 -30.64 3.63
C PHE A 16 -1.39 -29.44 4.34
N ARG A 17 -1.91 -29.05 5.50
CA ARG A 17 -1.28 -28.00 6.34
C ARG A 17 0.14 -28.34 6.83
N GLN A 18 0.52 -29.59 6.82
CA GLN A 18 1.88 -30.03 7.22
C GLN A 18 2.96 -29.68 6.18
N THR A 19 2.59 -29.42 4.91
CA THR A 19 3.51 -28.96 3.87
C THR A 19 3.07 -27.57 3.41
N GLU A 20 3.48 -26.56 4.15
CA GLU A 20 3.05 -25.15 4.01
C GLU A 20 3.11 -24.62 2.56
N GLN A 21 4.18 -24.96 1.85
CA GLN A 21 4.40 -24.52 0.47
C GLN A 21 3.38 -25.12 -0.51
N ILE A 22 3.09 -26.44 -0.39
CA ILE A 22 2.13 -27.10 -1.29
C ILE A 22 0.72 -26.53 -1.09
N TYR A 23 0.33 -26.25 0.15
CA TYR A 23 -0.95 -25.64 0.46
C TYR A 23 -1.10 -24.27 -0.20
N MET A 24 -0.10 -23.39 -0.08
CA MET A 24 -0.12 -22.05 -0.69
C MET A 24 -0.19 -22.13 -2.22
N VAL A 25 0.49 -23.10 -2.83
CA VAL A 25 0.47 -23.35 -4.27
C VAL A 25 -0.94 -23.76 -4.73
N LEU A 26 -1.59 -24.70 -4.04
CA LEU A 26 -2.94 -25.14 -4.38
C LEU A 26 -3.97 -23.99 -4.28
N VAL A 27 -3.88 -23.20 -3.22
CA VAL A 27 -4.73 -22.00 -3.05
C VAL A 27 -4.45 -20.99 -4.16
N ALA A 28 -3.19 -20.80 -4.53
CA ALA A 28 -2.79 -19.90 -5.62
C ALA A 28 -3.36 -20.33 -6.99
N VAL A 29 -3.37 -21.64 -7.28
CA VAL A 29 -4.03 -22.18 -8.49
C VAL A 29 -5.52 -21.82 -8.50
N VAL A 30 -6.23 -22.05 -7.38
CA VAL A 30 -7.66 -21.71 -7.27
C VAL A 30 -7.89 -20.22 -7.48
N ILE A 31 -7.06 -19.36 -6.86
CA ILE A 31 -7.14 -17.90 -7.05
C ILE A 31 -6.86 -17.53 -8.50
N GLY A 32 -5.87 -18.18 -9.14
CA GLY A 32 -5.54 -17.98 -10.55
C GLY A 32 -6.71 -18.30 -11.47
N LEU A 33 -7.30 -19.51 -11.31
CA LEU A 33 -8.45 -19.93 -12.12
C LEU A 33 -9.65 -18.97 -11.96
N LEU A 34 -10.00 -18.63 -10.72
CA LEU A 34 -11.09 -17.70 -10.44
C LEU A 34 -10.79 -16.27 -10.89
N GLY A 35 -9.54 -15.81 -10.71
CA GLY A 35 -9.07 -14.52 -11.19
C GLY A 35 -9.11 -14.40 -12.71
N GLY A 36 -8.69 -15.46 -13.43
CA GLY A 36 -8.81 -15.56 -14.88
C GLY A 36 -10.28 -15.50 -15.36
N LEU A 37 -11.17 -16.25 -14.70
CA LEU A 37 -12.61 -16.17 -14.98
C LEU A 37 -13.18 -14.78 -14.72
N CYS A 38 -12.76 -14.11 -13.65
CA CYS A 38 -13.15 -12.73 -13.37
C CYS A 38 -12.64 -11.77 -14.47
N ALA A 39 -11.44 -11.98 -15.00
CA ALA A 39 -10.88 -11.16 -16.07
C ALA A 39 -11.67 -11.31 -17.38
N VAL A 40 -12.01 -12.57 -17.74
CA VAL A 40 -12.88 -12.88 -18.90
C VAL A 40 -14.26 -12.26 -18.70
N GLY A 41 -14.90 -12.53 -17.56
CA GLY A 41 -16.23 -11.99 -17.25
C GLY A 41 -16.27 -10.46 -17.22
N PHE A 42 -15.22 -9.81 -16.73
CA PHE A 42 -15.13 -8.34 -16.73
C PHE A 42 -14.98 -7.78 -18.15
N ARG A 43 -14.20 -8.45 -19.01
CA ARG A 43 -14.10 -8.09 -20.44
C ARG A 43 -15.44 -8.19 -21.14
N GLU A 44 -16.14 -9.31 -20.96
CA GLU A 44 -17.48 -9.53 -21.55
C GLU A 44 -18.50 -8.51 -21.02
N PHE A 45 -18.46 -8.19 -19.73
CA PHE A 45 -19.32 -7.17 -19.15
C PHE A 45 -19.08 -5.78 -19.77
N ILE A 46 -17.81 -5.38 -19.98
CA ILE A 46 -17.46 -4.14 -20.68
C ILE A 46 -18.05 -4.14 -22.10
N GLN A 47 -17.94 -5.27 -22.81
CA GLN A 47 -18.48 -5.38 -24.18
C GLN A 47 -20.02 -5.27 -24.20
N ILE A 48 -20.70 -5.88 -23.22
CA ILE A 48 -22.16 -5.76 -23.09
C ILE A 48 -22.57 -4.30 -22.89
N VAL A 49 -21.91 -3.60 -21.96
CA VAL A 49 -22.15 -2.17 -21.72
C VAL A 49 -21.85 -1.35 -22.98
N ASN A 50 -20.78 -1.69 -23.67
CA ASN A 50 -20.38 -1.04 -24.92
C ASN A 50 -21.48 -1.17 -26.01
N ARG A 51 -21.99 -2.42 -26.22
CA ARG A 51 -23.11 -2.66 -27.15
C ARG A 51 -24.35 -1.84 -26.81
N ILE A 52 -24.68 -1.73 -25.52
CA ILE A 52 -25.84 -0.95 -25.06
C ILE A 52 -25.60 0.55 -25.27
N ALA A 53 -24.41 1.06 -24.95
CA ALA A 53 -24.09 2.48 -25.01
C ALA A 53 -23.92 2.99 -26.44
N TRP A 54 -23.39 2.17 -27.36
CA TRP A 54 -23.01 2.60 -28.70
C TRP A 54 -23.81 1.91 -29.83
N HIS A 55 -24.82 1.10 -29.48
CA HIS A 55 -25.76 0.43 -30.40
C HIS A 55 -25.14 -0.54 -31.41
N GLU A 56 -23.90 -1.03 -31.18
CA GLU A 56 -23.28 -2.00 -32.08
C GLU A 56 -22.30 -2.95 -31.38
N GLY A 57 -21.72 -3.90 -32.15
CA GLY A 57 -20.78 -4.93 -31.79
C GLY A 57 -19.49 -4.45 -31.06
N PRO A 58 -18.32 -4.93 -31.45
CA PRO A 58 -17.08 -4.47 -30.82
C PRO A 58 -16.85 -2.98 -31.07
N TYR A 59 -16.26 -2.30 -30.07
CA TYR A 59 -15.92 -0.89 -30.12
C TYR A 59 -15.16 -0.56 -31.42
N SER A 60 -15.67 0.37 -32.22
CA SER A 60 -15.03 0.82 -33.44
C SER A 60 -15.02 2.34 -33.51
N LEU A 61 -13.84 2.93 -33.72
CA LEU A 61 -13.67 4.37 -33.87
C LEU A 61 -14.47 4.92 -35.06
N GLY A 62 -14.51 4.17 -36.17
CA GLY A 62 -15.27 4.55 -37.37
C GLY A 62 -16.77 4.66 -37.11
N HIS A 63 -17.35 3.71 -36.38
CA HIS A 63 -18.76 3.74 -36.00
C HIS A 63 -19.06 4.92 -35.06
N ILE A 64 -18.28 5.09 -34.00
CA ILE A 64 -18.46 6.19 -33.06
C ILE A 64 -18.31 7.56 -33.74
N ALA A 65 -17.39 7.68 -34.68
CA ALA A 65 -17.23 8.92 -35.44
C ALA A 65 -18.49 9.28 -36.23
N GLY A 66 -19.24 8.29 -36.75
CA GLY A 66 -20.50 8.47 -37.48
C GLY A 66 -21.73 8.78 -36.63
N LEU A 67 -21.65 8.57 -35.30
CA LEU A 67 -22.80 8.81 -34.41
C LEU A 67 -23.13 10.32 -34.26
N PRO A 68 -24.40 10.68 -33.99
CA PRO A 68 -24.80 12.06 -33.70
C PRO A 68 -24.01 12.65 -32.53
N TRP A 69 -23.68 13.95 -32.62
CA TRP A 69 -22.87 14.61 -31.58
C TRP A 69 -23.48 14.55 -30.18
N TRP A 70 -24.81 14.67 -30.09
CA TRP A 70 -25.53 14.60 -28.80
C TRP A 70 -25.44 13.22 -28.15
N TRP A 71 -25.37 12.13 -28.94
CA TRP A 71 -25.21 10.78 -28.40
C TRP A 71 -23.82 10.57 -27.84
N LYS A 72 -22.76 11.11 -28.48
CA LYS A 72 -21.39 11.10 -28.00
C LYS A 72 -21.27 11.78 -26.63
N VAL A 73 -22.14 12.75 -26.30
CA VAL A 73 -22.20 13.42 -25.01
C VAL A 73 -23.08 12.64 -24.02
N LEU A 74 -24.25 12.18 -24.48
CA LEU A 74 -25.25 11.55 -23.62
C LEU A 74 -24.76 10.21 -23.03
N ALA A 75 -24.13 9.35 -23.85
CA ALA A 75 -23.71 8.02 -23.41
C ALA A 75 -22.69 8.09 -22.24
N PRO A 76 -21.58 8.87 -22.32
CA PRO A 76 -20.67 8.99 -21.18
C PRO A 76 -21.28 9.76 -19.99
N ALA A 77 -22.20 10.71 -20.22
CA ALA A 77 -22.86 11.45 -19.14
C ALA A 77 -23.76 10.53 -18.31
N VAL A 78 -24.61 9.73 -18.97
CA VAL A 78 -25.51 8.76 -18.30
C VAL A 78 -24.69 7.67 -17.64
N GLY A 79 -23.66 7.13 -18.32
CA GLY A 79 -22.73 6.16 -17.73
C GLY A 79 -22.06 6.71 -16.48
N GLY A 80 -21.56 7.95 -16.53
CA GLY A 80 -20.98 8.64 -15.38
C GLY A 80 -21.97 8.78 -14.21
N LEU A 81 -23.22 9.14 -14.49
CA LEU A 81 -24.27 9.24 -13.48
C LEU A 81 -24.51 7.91 -12.77
N ILE A 82 -24.66 6.82 -13.52
CA ILE A 82 -24.86 5.47 -12.97
C ILE A 82 -23.66 5.06 -12.11
N VAL A 83 -22.43 5.28 -12.59
CA VAL A 83 -21.19 5.03 -11.84
C VAL A 83 -21.17 5.81 -10.54
N GLY A 84 -21.55 7.10 -10.58
CA GLY A 84 -21.63 7.95 -9.39
C GLY A 84 -22.58 7.40 -8.33
N PHE A 85 -23.75 6.90 -8.73
CA PHE A 85 -24.71 6.25 -7.83
C PHE A 85 -24.15 4.95 -7.24
N ILE A 86 -23.52 4.08 -8.06
CA ILE A 86 -22.92 2.84 -7.58
C ILE A 86 -21.87 3.13 -6.51
N ILE A 87 -20.98 4.08 -6.76
CA ILE A 87 -19.91 4.44 -5.82
C ILE A 87 -20.47 5.05 -4.53
N TYR A 88 -21.48 5.93 -4.66
CA TYR A 88 -22.05 6.62 -3.50
C TYR A 88 -22.79 5.67 -2.55
N PHE A 89 -23.61 4.74 -3.08
CA PHE A 89 -24.44 3.87 -2.27
C PHE A 89 -23.79 2.53 -1.88
N PHE A 90 -22.96 1.93 -2.75
CA PHE A 90 -22.49 0.57 -2.52
C PHE A 90 -21.05 0.47 -1.99
N ALA A 91 -20.10 1.22 -2.56
CA ALA A 91 -18.70 1.11 -2.12
C ALA A 91 -17.89 2.35 -2.52
N ARG A 92 -17.57 3.20 -1.57
CA ARG A 92 -16.68 4.36 -1.78
C ARG A 92 -15.26 3.93 -2.18
N GLU A 93 -14.85 2.71 -1.80
CA GLU A 93 -13.56 2.11 -2.17
C GLU A 93 -13.45 1.81 -3.68
N ALA A 94 -14.55 1.81 -4.41
CA ALA A 94 -14.57 1.64 -5.87
C ALA A 94 -14.25 2.93 -6.65
N LYS A 95 -14.21 4.12 -6.00
CA LYS A 95 -13.81 5.40 -6.59
C LYS A 95 -12.34 5.35 -7.04
N GLY A 96 -12.05 5.88 -8.25
CA GLY A 96 -10.70 6.07 -8.76
C GLY A 96 -10.08 4.80 -9.37
N HIS A 97 -8.75 4.73 -9.37
CA HIS A 97 -8.02 3.75 -10.20
C HIS A 97 -7.73 2.40 -9.54
N GLY A 98 -7.99 2.21 -8.25
CA GLY A 98 -8.06 0.90 -7.59
C GLY A 98 -6.75 0.32 -7.05
N VAL A 99 -5.62 0.54 -7.71
CA VAL A 99 -4.30 0.02 -7.30
C VAL A 99 -3.86 0.55 -5.92
N PRO A 100 -3.97 1.86 -5.62
CA PRO A 100 -3.61 2.38 -4.30
C PRO A 100 -4.42 1.78 -3.15
N GLU A 101 -5.69 1.46 -3.37
CA GLU A 101 -6.56 0.83 -2.39
C GLU A 101 -6.07 -0.58 -2.02
N VAL A 102 -5.51 -1.32 -3.00
CA VAL A 102 -4.87 -2.61 -2.76
C VAL A 102 -3.54 -2.44 -2.03
N MET A 103 -2.71 -1.49 -2.44
CA MET A 103 -1.44 -1.17 -1.78
C MET A 103 -1.66 -0.76 -0.32
N GLU A 104 -2.66 0.07 -0.04
CA GLU A 104 -3.08 0.45 1.32
C GLU A 104 -3.49 -0.79 2.14
N ALA A 105 -4.32 -1.68 1.57
CA ALA A 105 -4.77 -2.89 2.25
C ALA A 105 -3.60 -3.82 2.59
N VAL A 106 -2.63 -3.95 1.70
CA VAL A 106 -1.41 -4.75 1.93
C VAL A 106 -0.52 -4.11 3.00
N ALA A 107 -0.29 -2.80 2.90
CA ALA A 107 0.63 -2.09 3.79
C ALA A 107 0.09 -1.94 5.22
N LEU A 108 -1.19 -1.57 5.38
CA LEU A 108 -1.77 -1.18 6.67
C LEU A 108 -2.78 -2.18 7.26
N ARG A 109 -3.48 -2.95 6.40
CA ARG A 109 -4.59 -3.82 6.84
C ARG A 109 -4.25 -5.31 6.72
N GLY A 110 -2.97 -5.67 6.63
CA GLY A 110 -2.53 -7.05 6.50
C GLY A 110 -3.10 -7.81 5.30
N GLY A 111 -3.49 -7.09 4.24
CA GLY A 111 -4.11 -7.69 3.03
C GLY A 111 -5.63 -7.89 3.12
N ARG A 112 -6.32 -7.35 4.14
CA ARG A 112 -7.78 -7.51 4.27
C ARG A 112 -8.53 -6.52 3.39
N ILE A 113 -9.27 -7.04 2.42
CA ILE A 113 -10.14 -6.28 1.50
C ILE A 113 -11.57 -6.82 1.66
N ARG A 114 -12.56 -5.93 1.67
CA ARG A 114 -13.98 -6.30 1.83
C ARG A 114 -14.50 -6.99 0.57
N PRO A 115 -15.19 -8.16 0.65
CA PRO A 115 -15.66 -8.90 -0.52
C PRO A 115 -16.57 -8.11 -1.46
N ARG A 116 -17.41 -7.21 -0.93
CA ARG A 116 -18.31 -6.35 -1.72
C ARG A 116 -17.60 -5.49 -2.76
N VAL A 117 -16.30 -5.20 -2.57
CA VAL A 117 -15.49 -4.40 -3.50
C VAL A 117 -15.38 -5.09 -4.86
N VAL A 118 -15.36 -6.42 -4.92
CA VAL A 118 -15.32 -7.20 -6.18
C VAL A 118 -16.47 -6.76 -7.10
N ILE A 119 -17.71 -6.86 -6.60
CA ILE A 119 -18.91 -6.55 -7.40
C ILE A 119 -19.01 -5.06 -7.69
N ALA A 120 -18.83 -4.22 -6.68
CA ALA A 120 -18.94 -2.76 -6.86
C ALA A 120 -17.92 -2.21 -7.87
N LYS A 121 -16.67 -2.71 -7.83
CA LYS A 121 -15.62 -2.29 -8.77
C LYS A 121 -15.88 -2.80 -10.17
N LEU A 122 -16.32 -4.05 -10.32
CA LEU A 122 -16.69 -4.65 -11.60
C LEU A 122 -17.78 -3.80 -12.29
N LEU A 123 -18.89 -3.52 -11.57
CA LEU A 123 -20.00 -2.76 -12.12
C LEU A 123 -19.60 -1.29 -12.42
N ALA A 124 -18.99 -0.60 -11.45
CA ALA A 124 -18.63 0.81 -11.63
C ALA A 124 -17.64 1.02 -12.77
N SER A 125 -16.58 0.19 -12.83
CA SER A 125 -15.55 0.34 -13.87
C SER A 125 -16.02 -0.15 -15.24
N GLY A 126 -16.78 -1.26 -15.29
CA GLY A 126 -17.30 -1.79 -16.54
C GLY A 126 -18.27 -0.82 -17.21
N ILE A 127 -19.16 -0.18 -16.43
CA ILE A 127 -20.07 0.86 -16.94
C ILE A 127 -19.29 2.10 -17.35
N SER A 128 -18.30 2.55 -16.54
CA SER A 128 -17.49 3.71 -16.88
C SER A 128 -16.75 3.53 -18.21
N ILE A 129 -16.05 2.39 -18.39
CA ILE A 129 -15.29 2.11 -19.61
C ILE A 129 -16.24 1.92 -20.82
N GLY A 130 -17.25 1.07 -20.66
CA GLY A 130 -18.19 0.71 -21.75
C GLY A 130 -19.02 1.89 -22.26
N SER A 131 -19.34 2.86 -21.40
CA SER A 131 -20.07 4.07 -21.81
C SER A 131 -19.18 5.18 -22.37
N GLY A 132 -17.86 4.99 -22.48
CA GLY A 132 -16.94 5.95 -23.09
C GLY A 132 -16.05 6.73 -22.12
N GLY A 133 -16.07 6.42 -20.81
CA GLY A 133 -15.11 6.99 -19.86
C GLY A 133 -13.68 6.69 -20.27
N SER A 134 -12.82 7.70 -20.25
CA SER A 134 -11.42 7.61 -20.72
C SER A 134 -10.53 6.96 -19.66
N VAL A 135 -10.63 5.64 -19.47
CA VAL A 135 -9.92 4.88 -18.44
C VAL A 135 -9.66 3.44 -18.88
N GLY A 136 -8.70 2.78 -18.23
CA GLY A 136 -8.35 1.39 -18.49
C GLY A 136 -9.06 0.38 -17.59
N ARG A 137 -8.95 -0.89 -17.95
CA ARG A 137 -9.51 -2.03 -17.20
C ARG A 137 -8.56 -2.65 -16.19
N GLU A 138 -7.28 -2.32 -16.24
CA GLU A 138 -6.20 -2.99 -15.51
C GLU A 138 -6.26 -2.69 -14.00
N GLY A 139 -6.40 -1.41 -13.62
CA GLY A 139 -6.56 -1.04 -12.21
C GLY A 139 -7.77 -1.70 -11.53
N PRO A 140 -8.95 -1.66 -12.16
CA PRO A 140 -10.12 -2.39 -11.67
C PRO A 140 -9.89 -3.89 -11.50
N ILE A 141 -9.32 -4.57 -12.49
CA ILE A 141 -9.11 -6.02 -12.41
C ILE A 141 -8.08 -6.42 -11.35
N VAL A 142 -7.05 -5.59 -11.13
CA VAL A 142 -6.13 -5.75 -10.00
C VAL A 142 -6.89 -5.70 -8.68
N GLN A 143 -7.77 -4.72 -8.50
CA GLN A 143 -8.55 -4.59 -7.28
C GLN A 143 -9.56 -5.74 -7.10
N ILE A 144 -10.22 -6.18 -8.18
CA ILE A 144 -11.14 -7.33 -8.20
C ILE A 144 -10.39 -8.61 -7.83
N GLY A 145 -9.30 -8.91 -8.51
CA GLY A 145 -8.48 -10.11 -8.26
C GLY A 145 -7.88 -10.11 -6.85
N SER A 146 -7.33 -8.99 -6.40
CA SER A 146 -6.81 -8.83 -5.05
C SER A 146 -7.87 -9.01 -3.98
N ALA A 147 -9.08 -8.47 -4.18
CA ALA A 147 -10.20 -8.66 -3.26
C ALA A 147 -10.70 -10.12 -3.24
N LEU A 148 -10.63 -10.82 -4.38
CA LEU A 148 -10.90 -12.24 -4.46
C LEU A 148 -9.87 -13.05 -3.66
N GLY A 149 -8.57 -12.81 -3.88
CA GLY A 149 -7.48 -13.46 -3.14
C GLY A 149 -7.59 -13.21 -1.64
N SER A 150 -7.89 -11.95 -1.25
CA SER A 150 -8.16 -11.58 0.15
C SER A 150 -9.37 -12.33 0.73
N THR A 151 -10.47 -12.44 -0.02
CA THR A 151 -11.69 -13.12 0.44
C THR A 151 -11.44 -14.61 0.68
N ILE A 152 -10.76 -15.27 -0.25
CA ILE A 152 -10.40 -16.70 -0.11
C ILE A 152 -9.48 -16.88 1.10
N GLY A 153 -8.45 -16.04 1.25
CA GLY A 153 -7.55 -16.10 2.41
C GLY A 153 -8.25 -15.85 3.75
N GLN A 154 -9.21 -14.93 3.80
CA GLN A 154 -10.04 -14.69 4.98
C GLN A 154 -10.94 -15.91 5.30
N TRP A 155 -11.53 -16.57 4.31
CA TRP A 155 -12.31 -17.81 4.50
C TRP A 155 -11.45 -18.96 5.01
N LEU A 156 -10.23 -19.05 4.50
CA LEU A 156 -9.25 -20.06 4.92
C LEU A 156 -8.58 -19.70 6.26
N LYS A 157 -8.87 -18.51 6.81
CA LYS A 157 -8.30 -17.99 8.07
C LYS A 157 -6.78 -18.07 8.09
N VAL A 158 -6.12 -17.67 7.00
CA VAL A 158 -4.66 -17.61 6.94
C VAL A 158 -4.13 -16.38 7.69
N ASP A 159 -2.86 -16.46 8.15
CA ASP A 159 -2.19 -15.34 8.78
C ASP A 159 -1.98 -14.15 7.81
N GLU A 160 -1.62 -12.98 8.33
CA GLU A 160 -1.46 -11.77 7.51
C GLU A 160 -0.38 -11.88 6.44
N ARG A 161 0.71 -12.57 6.71
CA ARG A 161 1.81 -12.73 5.74
C ARG A 161 1.33 -13.53 4.52
N ARG A 162 0.62 -14.64 4.76
CA ARG A 162 0.01 -15.45 3.70
C ARG A 162 -1.11 -14.69 3.01
N LEU A 163 -1.92 -13.95 3.77
CA LEU A 163 -3.00 -13.16 3.20
C LEU A 163 -2.48 -12.12 2.20
N ARG A 164 -1.38 -11.43 2.50
CA ARG A 164 -0.71 -10.52 1.56
C ARG A 164 -0.25 -11.23 0.30
N THR A 165 0.33 -12.44 0.44
CA THR A 165 0.72 -13.26 -0.72
C THR A 165 -0.48 -13.62 -1.57
N LEU A 166 -1.62 -14.04 -0.97
CA LEU A 166 -2.84 -14.36 -1.72
C LEU A 166 -3.48 -13.13 -2.40
N VAL A 167 -3.36 -11.94 -1.79
CA VAL A 167 -3.72 -10.67 -2.43
C VAL A 167 -2.85 -10.43 -3.67
N GLY A 168 -1.55 -10.66 -3.56
CA GLY A 168 -0.61 -10.63 -4.68
C GLY A 168 -0.95 -11.65 -5.77
N CYS A 169 -1.32 -12.88 -5.40
CA CYS A 169 -1.81 -13.90 -6.34
C CYS A 169 -3.02 -13.40 -7.13
N GLY A 170 -3.99 -12.78 -6.44
CA GLY A 170 -5.17 -12.20 -7.09
C GLY A 170 -4.84 -11.03 -8.02
N ALA A 171 -3.93 -10.14 -7.61
CA ALA A 171 -3.45 -9.04 -8.47
C ALA A 171 -2.79 -9.57 -9.74
N ALA A 172 -1.87 -10.54 -9.59
CA ALA A 172 -1.17 -11.19 -10.70
C ALA A 172 -2.14 -11.87 -11.67
N ALA A 173 -3.09 -12.64 -11.12
CA ALA A 173 -4.12 -13.32 -11.91
C ALA A 173 -4.98 -12.33 -12.72
N GLY A 174 -5.34 -11.18 -12.12
CA GLY A 174 -6.08 -10.13 -12.80
C GLY A 174 -5.34 -9.55 -14.00
N ILE A 175 -4.07 -9.17 -13.83
CA ILE A 175 -3.24 -8.63 -14.92
C ILE A 175 -2.98 -9.70 -15.99
N ALA A 176 -2.54 -10.90 -15.58
CA ALA A 176 -2.22 -11.98 -16.50
C ALA A 176 -3.42 -12.41 -17.34
N GLY A 177 -4.60 -12.59 -16.72
CA GLY A 177 -5.82 -12.92 -17.43
C GLY A 177 -6.35 -11.80 -18.34
N THR A 178 -5.99 -10.55 -18.07
CA THR A 178 -6.42 -9.41 -18.91
C THR A 178 -5.53 -9.23 -20.13
N PHE A 179 -4.22 -9.43 -19.99
CA PHE A 179 -3.22 -9.13 -21.03
C PHE A 179 -2.61 -10.35 -21.68
N ASN A 180 -2.96 -11.56 -21.24
CA ASN A 180 -2.27 -12.80 -21.66
C ASN A 180 -0.77 -12.76 -21.33
N ALA A 181 -0.40 -12.17 -20.19
CA ALA A 181 0.96 -11.79 -19.80
C ALA A 181 1.29 -12.33 -18.39
N PRO A 182 1.65 -13.62 -18.26
CA PRO A 182 1.84 -14.26 -16.95
C PRO A 182 3.06 -13.73 -16.17
N VAL A 183 4.18 -13.46 -16.84
CA VAL A 183 5.40 -12.98 -16.19
C VAL A 183 5.20 -11.54 -15.71
N ALA A 184 4.67 -10.68 -16.58
CA ALA A 184 4.39 -9.28 -16.23
C ALA A 184 3.33 -9.17 -15.14
N GLY A 185 2.30 -10.05 -15.14
CA GLY A 185 1.30 -10.10 -14.09
C GLY A 185 1.90 -10.44 -12.73
N ALA A 186 2.80 -11.42 -12.68
CA ALA A 186 3.51 -11.78 -11.45
C ALA A 186 4.41 -10.63 -10.95
N LEU A 187 5.16 -10.00 -11.85
CA LEU A 187 6.05 -8.90 -11.50
C LEU A 187 5.29 -7.63 -11.09
N PHE A 188 4.16 -7.33 -11.73
CA PHE A 188 3.27 -6.25 -11.31
C PHE A 188 2.84 -6.42 -9.85
N ALA A 189 2.45 -7.65 -9.46
CA ALA A 189 2.05 -7.93 -8.09
C ALA A 189 3.21 -7.76 -7.10
N VAL A 190 4.42 -8.16 -7.47
CA VAL A 190 5.60 -8.08 -6.60
C VAL A 190 6.18 -6.67 -6.55
N GLU A 191 6.38 -6.02 -7.71
CA GLU A 191 7.04 -4.71 -7.81
C GLU A 191 6.13 -3.55 -7.37
N ILE A 192 4.82 -3.61 -7.72
CA ILE A 192 3.90 -2.49 -7.45
C ILE A 192 3.02 -2.75 -6.23
N ILE A 193 2.43 -3.95 -6.08
CA ILE A 193 1.46 -4.20 -5.01
C ILE A 193 2.12 -4.53 -3.68
N LEU A 194 3.09 -5.46 -3.68
CA LEU A 194 3.75 -5.91 -2.46
C LEU A 194 4.96 -5.05 -2.10
N GLY A 195 5.71 -4.56 -3.09
CA GLY A 195 6.96 -3.82 -2.91
C GLY A 195 8.09 -4.67 -2.32
N ASP A 196 7.98 -6.00 -2.38
CA ASP A 196 8.93 -6.96 -1.81
C ASP A 196 9.12 -8.16 -2.74
N PHE A 197 10.39 -8.48 -3.07
CA PHE A 197 10.79 -9.58 -3.94
C PHE A 197 11.14 -10.87 -3.15
N GLY A 198 10.40 -11.17 -2.09
CA GLY A 198 10.62 -12.38 -1.29
C GLY A 198 10.40 -13.68 -2.10
N VAL A 199 11.43 -14.55 -2.16
CA VAL A 199 11.40 -15.81 -2.95
C VAL A 199 10.21 -16.72 -2.56
N ALA A 200 9.90 -16.79 -1.27
CA ALA A 200 8.80 -17.61 -0.76
C ALA A 200 7.41 -17.14 -1.23
N GLN A 201 7.25 -15.84 -1.49
CA GLN A 201 6.00 -15.24 -1.95
C GLN A 201 5.87 -15.31 -3.48
N PHE A 202 7.00 -15.33 -4.19
CA PHE A 202 7.05 -15.26 -5.65
C PHE A 202 6.43 -16.49 -6.31
N SER A 203 6.74 -17.71 -5.83
CA SER A 203 6.27 -18.96 -6.44
C SER A 203 4.73 -19.09 -6.50
N PRO A 204 3.96 -18.88 -5.41
CA PRO A 204 2.51 -18.87 -5.47
C PRO A 204 1.94 -17.82 -6.44
N ILE A 205 2.56 -16.63 -6.50
CA ILE A 205 2.13 -15.53 -7.37
C ILE A 205 2.29 -15.90 -8.84
N VAL A 206 3.44 -16.46 -9.23
CA VAL A 206 3.69 -16.93 -10.60
C VAL A 206 2.69 -18.04 -10.99
N ILE A 207 2.46 -19.01 -10.11
CA ILE A 207 1.52 -20.10 -10.38
C ILE A 207 0.09 -19.58 -10.57
N SER A 208 -0.34 -18.63 -9.75
CA SER A 208 -1.63 -17.98 -9.89
C SER A 208 -1.74 -17.21 -11.21
N SER A 209 -0.68 -16.51 -11.60
CA SER A 209 -0.60 -15.79 -12.88
C SER A 209 -0.74 -16.73 -14.07
N VAL A 210 0.02 -17.83 -14.08
CA VAL A 210 -0.05 -18.85 -15.15
C VAL A 210 -1.43 -19.49 -15.22
N ALA A 211 -2.01 -19.88 -14.08
CA ALA A 211 -3.35 -20.46 -14.04
C ALA A 211 -4.42 -19.51 -14.62
N ALA A 212 -4.32 -18.21 -14.34
CA ALA A 212 -5.22 -17.20 -14.90
C ALA A 212 -5.04 -17.03 -16.40
N THR A 213 -3.79 -17.06 -16.89
CA THR A 213 -3.49 -17.00 -18.33
C THR A 213 -4.08 -18.19 -19.08
N VAL A 214 -3.94 -19.42 -18.55
CA VAL A 214 -4.53 -20.62 -19.16
C VAL A 214 -6.06 -20.48 -19.31
N VAL A 215 -6.73 -19.94 -18.28
CA VAL A 215 -8.18 -19.68 -18.38
C VAL A 215 -8.46 -18.62 -19.46
N SER A 216 -7.72 -17.52 -19.47
CA SER A 216 -7.91 -16.46 -20.46
C SER A 216 -7.71 -16.96 -21.88
N GLN A 217 -6.65 -17.73 -22.13
CA GLN A 217 -6.36 -18.32 -23.45
C GLN A 217 -7.45 -19.28 -23.91
N HIS A 218 -8.02 -20.06 -22.98
CA HIS A 218 -9.11 -20.97 -23.33
C HIS A 218 -10.35 -20.25 -23.84
N PHE A 219 -10.71 -19.10 -23.27
CA PHE A 219 -11.93 -18.36 -23.65
C PHE A 219 -11.71 -17.30 -24.72
N LEU A 220 -10.53 -16.67 -24.75
CA LEU A 220 -10.24 -15.51 -25.59
C LEU A 220 -9.25 -15.81 -26.71
N GLY A 221 -8.64 -17.01 -26.72
CA GLY A 221 -7.56 -17.38 -27.64
C GLY A 221 -6.19 -16.93 -27.17
N ASP A 222 -5.15 -17.47 -27.81
CA ASP A 222 -3.74 -17.16 -27.55
C ASP A 222 -3.26 -16.12 -28.56
N PHE A 223 -3.77 -14.89 -28.43
CA PHE A 223 -3.37 -13.77 -29.29
C PHE A 223 -2.71 -12.69 -28.44
N PRO A 224 -1.63 -12.06 -28.95
CA PRO A 224 -1.06 -10.87 -28.32
C PRO A 224 -2.10 -9.75 -28.28
N ALA A 225 -2.02 -8.89 -27.27
CA ALA A 225 -3.00 -7.81 -27.10
C ALA A 225 -2.90 -6.72 -28.19
N PHE A 226 -1.74 -6.62 -28.86
CA PHE A 226 -1.47 -5.72 -29.99
C PHE A 226 -0.87 -6.49 -31.16
N GLU A 227 -1.36 -6.21 -32.36
CA GLU A 227 -0.75 -6.67 -33.60
C GLU A 227 0.42 -5.76 -33.93
N VAL A 228 1.64 -6.28 -33.76
CA VAL A 228 2.85 -5.51 -33.90
C VAL A 228 3.62 -5.99 -35.14
N PRO A 229 3.92 -5.10 -36.08
CA PRO A 229 4.87 -5.42 -37.15
C PRO A 229 6.24 -5.78 -36.59
N ALA A 230 6.98 -6.66 -37.26
CA ALA A 230 8.32 -7.05 -36.81
C ALA A 230 9.27 -5.84 -36.83
N TYR A 231 9.77 -5.44 -35.68
CA TYR A 231 10.74 -4.37 -35.55
C TYR A 231 12.12 -4.89 -35.15
N SER A 232 13.16 -4.21 -35.59
CA SER A 232 14.54 -4.49 -35.18
C SER A 232 15.28 -3.16 -34.99
N LEU A 233 16.22 -3.14 -34.05
CA LEU A 233 17.20 -2.06 -33.96
C LEU A 233 18.02 -2.05 -35.23
N VAL A 234 18.01 -0.94 -35.99
CA VAL A 234 18.67 -0.83 -37.26
C VAL A 234 20.15 -0.50 -37.06
N HIS A 235 20.44 0.46 -36.19
CA HIS A 235 21.81 0.89 -35.90
C HIS A 235 21.99 1.21 -34.41
N ALA A 236 23.19 1.02 -33.84
CA ALA A 236 23.46 1.28 -32.45
C ALA A 236 23.30 2.76 -32.06
N SER A 237 23.50 3.70 -32.98
CA SER A 237 23.28 5.14 -32.75
C SER A 237 21.83 5.48 -32.43
N GLU A 238 20.88 4.65 -32.88
CA GLU A 238 19.44 4.81 -32.56
C GLU A 238 19.15 4.77 -31.07
N LEU A 239 20.01 4.16 -30.26
CA LEU A 239 19.88 4.12 -28.81
C LEU A 239 19.89 5.51 -28.15
N PHE A 240 20.55 6.51 -28.77
CA PHE A 240 20.49 7.89 -28.30
C PHE A 240 19.12 8.51 -28.53
N ALA A 241 18.42 8.18 -29.60
CA ALA A 241 17.07 8.63 -29.85
C ALA A 241 16.08 7.99 -28.83
N TYR A 242 16.26 6.72 -28.50
CA TYR A 242 15.49 6.05 -27.46
C TYR A 242 15.80 6.60 -26.06
N ALA A 243 17.04 7.00 -25.78
CA ALA A 243 17.38 7.69 -24.53
C ALA A 243 16.68 9.05 -24.42
N ALA A 244 16.65 9.83 -25.50
CA ALA A 244 15.90 11.08 -25.57
C ALA A 244 14.39 10.87 -25.41
N LEU A 245 13.83 9.82 -26.01
CA LEU A 245 12.44 9.42 -25.79
C LEU A 245 12.17 9.10 -24.32
N GLY A 246 13.09 8.43 -23.62
CA GLY A 246 12.98 8.17 -22.18
C GLY A 246 12.88 9.46 -21.35
N ILE A 247 13.66 10.49 -21.69
CA ILE A 247 13.59 11.80 -21.04
C ILE A 247 12.22 12.46 -21.29
N LEU A 248 11.75 12.47 -22.53
CA LEU A 248 10.44 13.03 -22.89
C LEU A 248 9.30 12.27 -22.20
N ALA A 249 9.38 10.95 -22.14
CA ALA A 249 8.41 10.09 -21.48
C ALA A 249 8.30 10.41 -19.97
N ALA A 250 9.43 10.68 -19.28
CA ALA A 250 9.43 11.11 -17.90
C ALA A 250 8.68 12.43 -17.71
N LEU A 251 8.94 13.42 -18.55
CA LEU A 251 8.30 14.73 -18.46
C LEU A 251 6.79 14.64 -18.73
N VAL A 252 6.38 13.84 -19.72
CA VAL A 252 4.97 13.62 -20.04
C VAL A 252 4.25 12.84 -18.92
N ALA A 253 4.90 11.81 -18.35
CA ALA A 253 4.34 11.08 -17.20
C ALA A 253 4.15 11.99 -15.98
N LEU A 254 5.11 12.87 -15.68
CA LEU A 254 4.99 13.86 -14.60
C LEU A 254 3.89 14.89 -14.86
N ALA A 255 3.76 15.33 -16.12
CA ALA A 255 2.64 16.21 -16.50
C ALA A 255 1.29 15.50 -16.32
N PHE A 256 1.19 14.24 -16.73
CA PHE A 256 0.00 13.41 -16.51
C PHE A 256 -0.35 13.29 -15.03
N ILE A 257 0.60 12.99 -14.16
CA ILE A 257 0.40 12.89 -12.71
C ILE A 257 -0.13 14.22 -12.14
N ARG A 258 0.49 15.35 -12.51
CA ARG A 258 0.08 16.68 -12.03
C ARG A 258 -1.32 17.06 -12.49
N VAL A 259 -1.64 16.83 -13.76
CA VAL A 259 -2.97 17.14 -14.31
C VAL A 259 -4.04 16.24 -13.70
N LEU A 260 -3.75 14.94 -13.52
CA LEU A 260 -4.67 13.98 -12.89
C LEU A 260 -5.08 14.42 -11.48
N TYR A 261 -4.11 14.67 -10.62
CA TYR A 261 -4.39 15.05 -9.23
C TYR A 261 -4.86 16.50 -9.10
N GLY A 262 -4.41 17.40 -9.97
CA GLY A 262 -4.93 18.76 -10.04
C GLY A 262 -6.43 18.79 -10.41
N MET A 263 -6.85 17.93 -11.34
CA MET A 263 -8.25 17.80 -11.71
C MET A 263 -9.08 17.16 -10.58
N GLU A 264 -8.52 16.18 -9.85
CA GLU A 264 -9.16 15.63 -8.65
C GLU A 264 -9.42 16.74 -7.62
N ASP A 265 -8.43 17.62 -7.37
CA ASP A 265 -8.58 18.78 -6.48
C ASP A 265 -9.65 19.76 -6.93
N VAL A 266 -9.73 20.02 -8.24
CA VAL A 266 -10.76 20.91 -8.80
C VAL A 266 -12.17 20.36 -8.53
N PHE A 267 -12.40 19.07 -8.83
CA PHE A 267 -13.69 18.45 -8.59
C PHE A 267 -14.01 18.28 -7.09
N ASP A 268 -13.02 18.06 -6.24
CA ASP A 268 -13.23 17.92 -4.79
C ASP A 268 -13.62 19.27 -4.15
N ARG A 269 -13.12 20.40 -4.66
CA ARG A 269 -13.55 21.76 -4.23
C ARG A 269 -14.99 22.08 -4.56
N ILE A 270 -15.56 21.47 -5.59
CA ILE A 270 -16.96 21.68 -5.99
C ILE A 270 -17.85 20.94 -4.99
N ARG A 271 -18.59 21.66 -4.17
CA ARG A 271 -19.51 21.10 -3.15
C ARG A 271 -20.88 20.73 -3.74
N VAL A 272 -20.92 19.75 -4.65
CA VAL A 272 -22.14 19.25 -5.29
C VAL A 272 -22.27 17.75 -5.01
N PHE A 273 -23.47 17.23 -5.11
CA PHE A 273 -23.78 15.79 -4.98
C PHE A 273 -22.88 14.94 -5.87
N SER A 274 -22.23 13.91 -5.30
CA SER A 274 -21.18 13.14 -5.97
C SER A 274 -21.59 12.58 -7.35
N PRO A 275 -22.77 11.97 -7.54
CA PRO A 275 -23.24 11.51 -8.86
C PRO A 275 -23.41 12.62 -9.91
N ALA A 276 -23.69 13.85 -9.50
CA ALA A 276 -23.76 14.97 -10.43
C ALA A 276 -22.38 15.36 -10.97
N LYS A 277 -21.30 15.20 -10.16
CA LYS A 277 -19.93 15.43 -10.62
C LYS A 277 -19.53 14.44 -11.72
N THR A 278 -19.86 13.16 -11.56
CA THR A 278 -19.55 12.12 -12.55
C THR A 278 -20.38 12.28 -13.83
N LEU A 279 -21.63 12.76 -13.74
CA LEU A 279 -22.44 13.12 -14.91
C LEU A 279 -21.78 14.26 -15.69
N VAL A 280 -21.37 15.35 -15.01
CA VAL A 280 -20.68 16.48 -15.65
C VAL A 280 -19.35 16.03 -16.25
N GLY A 281 -18.57 15.20 -15.53
CA GLY A 281 -17.34 14.62 -16.03
C GLY A 281 -17.57 13.81 -17.31
N GLY A 282 -18.58 12.95 -17.35
CA GLY A 282 -18.97 12.19 -18.53
C GLY A 282 -19.38 13.09 -19.71
N ALA A 283 -20.17 14.14 -19.46
CA ALA A 283 -20.55 15.11 -20.49
C ALA A 283 -19.33 15.84 -21.08
N LEU A 284 -18.38 16.27 -20.24
CA LEU A 284 -17.15 16.94 -20.70
C LEU A 284 -16.30 16.01 -21.57
N ILE A 285 -16.17 14.72 -21.21
CA ILE A 285 -15.50 13.72 -22.04
C ILE A 285 -16.23 13.55 -23.37
N GLY A 286 -17.54 13.52 -23.34
CA GLY A 286 -18.36 13.45 -24.54
C GLY A 286 -18.12 14.64 -25.48
N PHE A 287 -18.02 15.86 -24.96
CA PHE A 287 -17.69 17.05 -25.75
C PHE A 287 -16.31 16.95 -26.40
N ILE A 288 -15.28 16.46 -25.68
CA ILE A 288 -13.94 16.20 -26.26
C ILE A 288 -14.07 15.15 -27.36
N GLY A 289 -14.84 14.10 -27.14
CA GLY A 289 -15.01 12.97 -28.06
C GLY A 289 -15.81 13.31 -29.33
N ILE A 290 -16.50 14.47 -29.39
CA ILE A 290 -17.12 14.93 -30.65
C ILE A 290 -16.07 15.10 -31.73
N GLY A 291 -14.95 15.78 -31.42
CA GLY A 291 -13.86 16.02 -32.34
C GLY A 291 -12.76 14.95 -32.29
N LEU A 292 -12.60 14.28 -31.15
CA LEU A 292 -11.52 13.33 -30.91
C LEU A 292 -12.08 12.00 -30.33
N PRO A 293 -12.77 11.17 -31.10
CA PRO A 293 -13.36 9.91 -30.59
C PRO A 293 -12.31 8.93 -30.03
N HIS A 294 -11.03 9.07 -30.39
CA HIS A 294 -9.90 8.29 -29.89
C HIS A 294 -9.70 8.38 -28.37
N VAL A 295 -10.27 9.39 -27.69
CA VAL A 295 -10.15 9.53 -26.23
C VAL A 295 -11.09 8.61 -25.47
N PHE A 296 -12.16 8.10 -26.07
CA PHE A 296 -13.12 7.23 -25.42
C PHE A 296 -12.52 5.89 -25.03
N GLY A 297 -12.96 5.35 -23.91
CA GLY A 297 -12.60 4.03 -23.41
C GLY A 297 -11.09 3.83 -23.23
N VAL A 298 -10.64 2.61 -23.48
CA VAL A 298 -9.22 2.20 -23.30
C VAL A 298 -8.30 2.80 -24.35
N GLY A 299 -8.74 2.85 -25.63
CA GLY A 299 -8.00 3.45 -26.74
C GLY A 299 -7.09 2.48 -27.50
N TYR A 300 -7.32 1.16 -27.45
CA TYR A 300 -6.46 0.17 -28.12
C TYR A 300 -6.43 0.31 -29.64
N GLU A 301 -7.55 0.68 -30.26
CA GLU A 301 -7.63 0.86 -31.70
C GLU A 301 -6.67 1.96 -32.17
N ALA A 302 -6.68 3.11 -31.48
CA ALA A 302 -5.75 4.19 -31.77
C ALA A 302 -4.28 3.82 -31.50
N ILE A 303 -4.01 2.98 -30.48
CA ILE A 303 -2.65 2.43 -30.27
C ILE A 303 -2.23 1.60 -31.47
N ASN A 304 -3.09 0.73 -32.00
CA ASN A 304 -2.80 -0.07 -33.20
C ASN A 304 -2.55 0.81 -34.43
N GLU A 305 -3.32 1.89 -34.62
CA GLU A 305 -3.06 2.85 -35.70
C GLU A 305 -1.69 3.52 -35.57
N ALA A 306 -1.26 3.89 -34.36
CA ALA A 306 0.05 4.46 -34.11
C ALA A 306 1.18 3.44 -34.35
N LEU A 307 0.98 2.18 -33.91
CA LEU A 307 1.94 1.10 -34.16
C LEU A 307 2.14 0.80 -35.65
N ASN A 308 1.09 0.89 -36.43
CA ASN A 308 1.15 0.71 -37.89
C ASN A 308 1.59 1.95 -38.65
N GLY A 309 1.88 3.08 -37.98
CA GLY A 309 2.32 4.31 -38.59
C GLY A 309 1.26 5.07 -39.39
N ASN A 310 -0.03 4.80 -39.11
CA ASN A 310 -1.15 5.38 -39.84
C ASN A 310 -1.54 6.79 -39.39
N LEU A 311 -0.93 7.32 -38.31
CA LEU A 311 -1.24 8.60 -37.72
C LEU A 311 -0.13 9.64 -37.99
N MET A 312 -0.54 10.87 -38.27
CA MET A 312 0.39 12.00 -38.37
C MET A 312 0.94 12.38 -36.98
N TRP A 313 2.21 12.76 -36.92
CA TRP A 313 2.88 13.07 -35.65
C TRP A 313 2.23 14.23 -34.88
N GLN A 314 1.71 15.26 -35.58
CA GLN A 314 0.99 16.39 -34.94
C GLN A 314 -0.29 15.92 -34.30
N PHE A 315 -1.01 15.00 -34.96
CA PHE A 315 -2.25 14.43 -34.40
C PHE A 315 -1.96 13.53 -33.21
N MET A 316 -0.87 12.74 -33.24
CA MET A 316 -0.43 11.95 -32.10
C MET A 316 -0.12 12.83 -30.88
N LEU A 317 0.58 13.96 -31.03
CA LEU A 317 0.83 14.91 -29.94
C LEU A 317 -0.46 15.55 -29.40
N LEU A 318 -1.43 15.89 -30.28
CA LEU A 318 -2.76 16.35 -29.85
C LEU A 318 -3.46 15.28 -29.01
N LEU A 319 -3.39 14.00 -29.41
CA LEU A 319 -3.97 12.88 -28.68
C LEU A 319 -3.30 12.64 -27.31
N VAL A 320 -2.00 12.90 -27.16
CA VAL A 320 -1.32 12.87 -25.83
C VAL A 320 -2.02 13.83 -24.88
N VAL A 321 -2.18 15.09 -25.30
CA VAL A 321 -2.78 16.12 -24.44
C VAL A 321 -4.27 15.82 -24.17
N ALA A 322 -5.01 15.45 -25.22
CA ALA A 322 -6.43 15.13 -25.10
C ALA A 322 -6.69 13.94 -24.18
N LYS A 323 -5.87 12.88 -24.25
CA LYS A 323 -5.98 11.70 -23.40
C LYS A 323 -5.68 12.02 -21.94
N ILE A 324 -4.62 12.79 -21.66
CA ILE A 324 -4.28 13.26 -20.32
C ILE A 324 -5.47 13.99 -19.68
N ILE A 325 -6.06 14.94 -20.41
CA ILE A 325 -7.21 15.73 -19.93
C ILE A 325 -8.44 14.84 -19.74
N ALA A 326 -8.77 13.97 -20.69
CA ALA A 326 -9.93 13.10 -20.62
C ALA A 326 -9.85 12.10 -19.45
N VAL A 327 -8.68 11.51 -19.21
CA VAL A 327 -8.46 10.63 -18.06
C VAL A 327 -8.58 11.39 -16.75
N ALA A 328 -7.96 12.58 -16.68
CA ALA A 328 -8.02 13.43 -15.49
C ALA A 328 -9.46 13.85 -15.16
N ILE A 329 -10.29 14.19 -16.15
CA ILE A 329 -11.72 14.48 -15.96
C ILE A 329 -12.47 13.22 -15.49
N THR A 330 -12.23 12.06 -16.12
CA THR A 330 -12.94 10.81 -15.75
C THR A 330 -12.68 10.44 -14.28
N ILE A 331 -11.42 10.39 -13.88
CA ILE A 331 -11.05 10.01 -12.51
C ILE A 331 -11.34 11.12 -11.52
N GLY A 332 -11.01 12.38 -11.87
CA GLY A 332 -11.21 13.54 -11.00
C GLY A 332 -12.66 13.80 -10.66
N SER A 333 -13.58 13.62 -11.62
CA SER A 333 -15.03 13.75 -11.36
C SER A 333 -15.60 12.68 -10.41
N GLY A 334 -14.82 11.66 -10.09
CA GLY A 334 -15.21 10.55 -9.22
C GLY A 334 -15.54 9.25 -9.94
N GLY A 335 -15.19 9.14 -11.22
CA GLY A 335 -15.34 7.92 -12.01
C GLY A 335 -14.48 6.77 -11.51
N SER A 336 -14.67 5.60 -12.09
CA SER A 336 -13.97 4.35 -11.75
C SER A 336 -13.30 3.75 -12.97
N GLY A 337 -11.99 3.47 -12.89
CA GLY A 337 -11.22 2.88 -13.99
C GLY A 337 -9.73 2.99 -13.77
N GLY A 338 -8.93 2.24 -14.53
CA GLY A 338 -7.47 2.22 -14.44
C GLY A 338 -6.81 3.36 -15.20
N ILE A 339 -5.59 3.67 -14.82
CA ILE A 339 -4.72 4.66 -15.46
C ILE A 339 -3.58 4.02 -16.25
N PHE A 340 -3.44 2.68 -16.16
CA PHE A 340 -2.34 1.95 -16.78
C PHE A 340 -2.44 1.95 -18.33
N ALA A 341 -3.58 1.49 -18.89
CA ALA A 341 -3.78 1.53 -20.34
C ALA A 341 -3.79 2.96 -20.91
N PRO A 342 -4.36 3.98 -20.25
CA PRO A 342 -4.14 5.37 -20.65
C PRO A 342 -2.65 5.77 -20.69
N SER A 343 -1.81 5.28 -19.78
CA SER A 343 -0.36 5.52 -19.84
C SER A 343 0.28 4.86 -21.04
N LEU A 344 -0.15 3.63 -21.40
CA LEU A 344 0.27 2.97 -22.65
C LEU A 344 -0.11 3.80 -23.88
N PHE A 345 -1.36 4.29 -23.92
CA PHE A 345 -1.84 5.15 -25.01
C PHE A 345 -1.00 6.42 -25.14
N ILE A 346 -0.81 7.15 -24.04
CA ILE A 346 0.00 8.38 -24.01
C ILE A 346 1.42 8.08 -24.51
N GLY A 347 2.00 6.96 -24.06
CA GLY A 347 3.33 6.51 -24.47
C GLY A 347 3.41 6.13 -25.94
N ALA A 348 2.41 5.42 -26.49
CA ALA A 348 2.33 5.06 -27.89
C ALA A 348 2.29 6.31 -28.78
N MET A 349 1.43 7.27 -28.44
CA MET A 349 1.29 8.53 -29.18
C MET A 349 2.58 9.37 -29.11
N LEU A 350 3.18 9.50 -27.93
CA LEU A 350 4.43 10.23 -27.76
C LEU A 350 5.57 9.56 -28.53
N GLY A 351 5.74 8.24 -28.35
CA GLY A 351 6.80 7.48 -29.03
C GLY A 351 6.62 7.50 -30.54
N GLY A 352 5.40 7.29 -31.04
CA GLY A 352 5.09 7.37 -32.47
C GLY A 352 5.40 8.75 -33.06
N ALA A 353 5.04 9.83 -32.36
CA ALA A 353 5.35 11.18 -32.81
C ALA A 353 6.88 11.42 -32.89
N VAL A 354 7.62 11.03 -31.85
CA VAL A 354 9.10 11.12 -31.83
C VAL A 354 9.69 10.26 -32.89
N GLY A 355 9.24 9.01 -33.08
CA GLY A 355 9.72 8.09 -34.10
C GLY A 355 9.54 8.64 -35.52
N THR A 356 8.39 9.25 -35.82
CA THR A 356 8.14 9.89 -37.12
C THR A 356 9.15 11.02 -37.36
N VAL A 357 9.41 11.87 -36.37
CA VAL A 357 10.39 12.96 -36.49
C VAL A 357 11.80 12.41 -36.66
N VAL A 358 12.22 11.44 -35.83
CA VAL A 358 13.56 10.84 -35.90
C VAL A 358 13.76 10.14 -37.25
N HIS A 359 12.78 9.35 -37.68
CA HIS A 359 12.86 8.66 -38.99
C HIS A 359 12.90 9.63 -40.18
N SER A 360 12.25 10.78 -40.07
CA SER A 360 12.33 11.81 -41.11
C SER A 360 13.71 12.46 -41.22
N ILE A 361 14.48 12.50 -40.12
CA ILE A 361 15.83 13.08 -40.07
C ILE A 361 16.89 12.03 -40.51
N TRP A 362 16.74 10.76 -40.07
CA TRP A 362 17.66 9.65 -40.32
C TRP A 362 16.94 8.40 -40.85
N PRO A 363 16.40 8.43 -42.08
CA PRO A 363 15.52 7.36 -42.58
C PRO A 363 16.23 6.01 -42.81
N VAL A 364 17.55 5.99 -43.01
CA VAL A 364 18.32 4.77 -43.27
C VAL A 364 18.83 4.10 -42.00
N GLU A 365 18.99 4.87 -40.93
CA GLU A 365 19.62 4.41 -39.67
C GLU A 365 18.65 4.15 -38.54
N THR A 366 17.34 4.30 -38.76
CA THR A 366 16.34 4.21 -37.68
C THR A 366 15.18 3.29 -38.03
N ALA A 367 14.65 2.62 -37.02
CA ALA A 367 13.44 1.81 -37.11
C ALA A 367 12.20 2.67 -37.44
N GLY A 368 11.15 2.02 -37.93
CA GLY A 368 9.88 2.69 -38.21
C GLY A 368 9.19 3.25 -36.95
N THR A 369 8.25 4.16 -37.21
CA THR A 369 7.45 4.87 -36.18
C THR A 369 6.89 3.96 -35.06
N GLY A 370 6.43 2.77 -35.42
CA GLY A 370 5.83 1.84 -34.43
C GLY A 370 6.82 1.27 -33.41
N ALA A 371 8.11 1.14 -33.73
CA ALA A 371 9.13 0.73 -32.78
C ALA A 371 9.27 1.77 -31.66
N TYR A 372 9.30 3.04 -32.02
CA TYR A 372 9.31 4.14 -31.06
C TYR A 372 8.00 4.22 -30.24
N ALA A 373 6.85 3.93 -30.87
CA ALA A 373 5.58 3.86 -30.19
C ALA A 373 5.58 2.78 -29.08
N LEU A 374 6.09 1.58 -29.38
CA LEU A 374 6.25 0.51 -28.38
C LEU A 374 7.15 0.89 -27.21
N VAL A 375 8.31 1.47 -27.54
CA VAL A 375 9.26 1.91 -26.51
C VAL A 375 8.64 3.03 -25.66
N GLY A 376 7.94 3.96 -26.27
CA GLY A 376 7.22 5.04 -25.61
C GLY A 376 6.15 4.52 -24.64
N MET A 377 5.40 3.46 -25.04
CA MET A 377 4.43 2.79 -24.14
C MET A 377 5.08 2.36 -22.83
N GLY A 378 6.18 1.62 -22.92
CA GLY A 378 6.92 1.15 -21.74
C GLY A 378 7.50 2.30 -20.92
N ALA A 379 8.13 3.26 -21.57
CA ALA A 379 8.81 4.38 -20.91
C ALA A 379 7.85 5.28 -20.10
N VAL A 380 6.66 5.60 -20.62
CA VAL A 380 5.65 6.40 -19.88
C VAL A 380 5.07 5.61 -18.71
N VAL A 381 4.81 4.30 -18.88
CA VAL A 381 4.37 3.44 -17.80
C VAL A 381 5.44 3.35 -16.70
N ALA A 382 6.69 3.09 -17.07
CA ALA A 382 7.81 2.98 -16.13
C ALA A 382 8.01 4.27 -15.31
N ALA A 383 7.97 5.43 -15.99
CA ALA A 383 8.08 6.74 -15.35
C ALA A 383 6.90 7.05 -14.43
N GLY A 384 5.67 6.71 -14.84
CA GLY A 384 4.46 6.99 -14.07
C GLY A 384 4.31 6.10 -12.83
N THR A 385 4.65 4.81 -12.96
CA THR A 385 4.47 3.81 -11.89
C THR A 385 5.70 3.61 -11.02
N HIS A 386 6.88 4.03 -11.45
CA HIS A 386 8.19 3.74 -10.87
C HIS A 386 8.50 2.22 -10.83
N ALA A 387 7.99 1.48 -11.81
CA ALA A 387 8.13 0.04 -11.95
C ALA A 387 8.69 -0.34 -13.33
N PRO A 388 10.00 -0.14 -13.56
CA PRO A 388 10.61 -0.37 -14.86
C PRO A 388 10.62 -1.84 -15.26
N ILE A 389 10.78 -2.79 -14.31
CA ILE A 389 10.82 -4.22 -14.62
C ILE A 389 9.46 -4.67 -15.17
N THR A 390 8.39 -4.30 -14.47
CA THR A 390 7.02 -4.58 -14.93
C THR A 390 6.75 -3.94 -16.29
N ALA A 391 7.15 -2.68 -16.50
CA ALA A 391 6.88 -1.96 -17.74
C ALA A 391 7.60 -2.61 -18.93
N ILE A 392 8.86 -3.02 -18.78
CA ILE A 392 9.63 -3.71 -19.82
C ILE A 392 8.97 -5.04 -20.18
N LEU A 393 8.67 -5.87 -19.18
CA LEU A 393 8.16 -7.21 -19.41
C LEU A 393 6.71 -7.24 -19.89
N ILE A 394 5.88 -6.28 -19.46
CA ILE A 394 4.51 -6.21 -19.96
C ILE A 394 4.48 -5.84 -21.46
N ILE A 395 5.31 -4.91 -21.90
CA ILE A 395 5.41 -4.58 -23.34
C ILE A 395 5.95 -5.77 -24.12
N PHE A 396 6.96 -6.47 -23.60
CA PHE A 396 7.49 -7.67 -24.19
C PHE A 396 6.42 -8.77 -24.37
N GLU A 397 5.64 -9.08 -23.31
CA GLU A 397 4.59 -10.11 -23.39
C GLU A 397 3.39 -9.67 -24.25
N LEU A 398 3.04 -8.38 -24.25
CA LEU A 398 1.95 -7.84 -25.07
C LEU A 398 2.23 -7.88 -26.56
N THR A 399 3.50 -7.89 -26.96
CA THR A 399 3.95 -7.76 -28.33
C THR A 399 4.60 -9.04 -28.89
N GLY A 400 5.17 -9.86 -28.00
CA GLY A 400 5.96 -11.04 -28.37
C GLY A 400 7.27 -10.73 -29.10
N GLU A 401 7.68 -9.46 -29.21
CA GLU A 401 8.84 -9.04 -30.00
C GLU A 401 10.08 -8.82 -29.09
N TYR A 402 11.01 -9.78 -29.14
CA TYR A 402 12.22 -9.74 -28.31
C TYR A 402 13.22 -8.65 -28.74
N LYS A 403 13.27 -8.32 -30.03
CA LYS A 403 14.31 -7.41 -30.58
C LYS A 403 14.19 -5.98 -30.06
N ILE A 404 13.02 -5.58 -29.53
CA ILE A 404 12.79 -4.25 -28.97
C ILE A 404 13.23 -4.11 -27.50
N ILE A 405 13.68 -5.19 -26.86
CA ILE A 405 13.94 -5.20 -25.41
C ILE A 405 15.08 -4.25 -25.01
N LEU A 406 16.13 -4.12 -25.82
CA LEU A 406 17.26 -3.22 -25.53
C LEU A 406 16.85 -1.73 -25.54
N PRO A 407 16.16 -1.21 -26.58
CA PRO A 407 15.58 0.12 -26.58
C PRO A 407 14.62 0.35 -25.40
N LEU A 408 13.76 -0.64 -25.08
CA LEU A 408 12.85 -0.58 -23.94
C LEU A 408 13.61 -0.42 -22.62
N MET A 409 14.65 -1.24 -22.39
CA MET A 409 15.43 -1.15 -21.14
C MET A 409 16.03 0.23 -20.96
N ILE A 410 16.68 0.78 -22.00
CA ILE A 410 17.30 2.11 -21.92
C ILE A 410 16.25 3.19 -21.63
N SER A 411 15.19 3.24 -22.44
CA SER A 411 14.15 4.27 -22.28
C SER A 411 13.42 4.17 -20.96
N CYS A 412 13.02 2.96 -20.52
CA CYS A 412 12.29 2.76 -19.26
C CYS A 412 13.16 3.13 -18.03
N ILE A 413 14.44 2.74 -18.04
CA ILE A 413 15.34 3.05 -16.92
C ILE A 413 15.61 4.55 -16.86
N ILE A 414 15.94 5.20 -17.97
CA ILE A 414 16.15 6.67 -18.01
C ILE A 414 14.88 7.40 -17.57
N ALA A 415 13.73 6.99 -18.09
CA ALA A 415 12.44 7.58 -17.74
C ALA A 415 12.14 7.45 -16.25
N THR A 416 12.37 6.27 -15.67
CA THR A 416 12.16 6.03 -14.23
C THR A 416 13.13 6.84 -13.37
N LEU A 417 14.42 6.82 -13.68
CA LEU A 417 15.44 7.57 -12.94
C LEU A 417 15.14 9.08 -12.91
N LEU A 418 14.77 9.64 -14.06
CA LEU A 418 14.42 11.05 -14.14
C LEU A 418 13.12 11.35 -13.40
N ALA A 419 12.08 10.52 -13.56
CA ALA A 419 10.81 10.68 -12.91
C ALA A 419 10.95 10.62 -11.37
N THR A 420 11.66 9.62 -10.84
CA THR A 420 11.89 9.47 -9.39
C THR A 420 12.73 10.61 -8.81
N ARG A 421 13.69 11.15 -9.59
CA ARG A 421 14.48 12.31 -9.16
C ARG A 421 13.65 13.59 -9.05
N LEU A 422 12.73 13.82 -9.98
CA LEU A 422 11.87 14.99 -10.01
C LEU A 422 10.65 14.87 -9.08
N GLN A 423 10.14 13.67 -8.88
CA GLN A 423 9.00 13.35 -8.04
C GLN A 423 9.18 11.99 -7.37
N ARG A 424 9.39 11.96 -6.05
CA ARG A 424 9.65 10.73 -5.29
C ARG A 424 8.48 9.74 -5.28
N SER A 425 7.25 10.22 -5.44
CA SER A 425 6.06 9.38 -5.39
C SER A 425 5.56 9.06 -6.79
N SER A 426 5.28 7.79 -7.06
CA SER A 426 4.64 7.34 -8.30
C SER A 426 3.20 7.82 -8.39
N ILE A 427 2.56 7.62 -9.53
CA ILE A 427 1.14 7.90 -9.74
C ILE A 427 0.23 7.15 -8.74
N TYR A 428 0.66 6.01 -8.19
CA TYR A 428 -0.08 5.25 -7.20
C TYR A 428 0.23 5.70 -5.77
N THR A 429 1.51 5.84 -5.44
CA THR A 429 1.93 6.17 -4.07
C THR A 429 1.62 7.62 -3.71
N LEU A 430 1.56 8.54 -4.69
CA LEU A 430 1.16 9.93 -4.46
C LEU A 430 -0.26 10.03 -3.90
N LYS A 431 -1.20 9.18 -4.36
CA LYS A 431 -2.57 9.14 -3.82
C LYS A 431 -2.59 8.76 -2.34
N LEU A 432 -1.75 7.80 -1.95
CA LEU A 432 -1.62 7.38 -0.57
C LEU A 432 -0.95 8.46 0.29
N LEU A 433 0.11 9.07 -0.22
CA LEU A 433 0.79 10.17 0.45
C LEU A 433 -0.16 11.37 0.71
N ARG A 434 -1.02 11.70 -0.26
CA ARG A 434 -2.06 12.74 -0.11
C ARG A 434 -3.13 12.40 0.93
N ARG A 435 -3.29 11.12 1.27
CA ARG A 435 -4.14 10.63 2.37
C ARG A 435 -3.37 10.50 3.69
N GLY A 436 -2.11 10.95 3.75
CA GLY A 436 -1.24 10.83 4.93
C GLY A 436 -0.58 9.46 5.09
N ILE A 437 -0.65 8.59 4.08
CA ILE A 437 -0.10 7.23 4.13
C ILE A 437 1.22 7.19 3.34
N ASP A 438 2.34 7.05 4.03
CA ASP A 438 3.66 6.87 3.40
C ASP A 438 4.12 5.41 3.48
N ILE A 439 4.00 4.69 2.36
CA ILE A 439 4.34 3.26 2.29
C ILE A 439 5.85 3.03 2.42
N HIS A 440 6.68 3.99 2.03
CA HIS A 440 8.14 3.84 2.05
C HIS A 440 8.73 3.94 3.47
N ARG A 441 8.00 4.54 4.42
CA ARG A 441 8.44 4.68 5.81
C ARG A 441 8.21 3.43 6.67
N GLY A 442 7.59 2.40 6.11
CA GLY A 442 7.30 1.15 6.80
C GLY A 442 6.06 1.22 7.72
N ARG A 443 5.63 0.02 8.17
CA ARG A 443 4.39 -0.15 8.96
C ARG A 443 4.44 0.57 10.30
N ALA A 444 5.61 0.57 10.95
CA ALA A 444 5.80 1.18 12.28
C ALA A 444 5.51 2.68 12.27
N VAL A 445 6.10 3.41 11.33
CA VAL A 445 5.93 4.87 11.23
C VAL A 445 4.50 5.23 10.82
N ASN A 446 3.88 4.45 9.94
CA ASN A 446 2.49 4.68 9.53
C ASN A 446 1.49 4.46 10.69
N VAL A 447 1.75 3.53 11.60
CA VAL A 447 0.92 3.34 12.82
C VAL A 447 1.04 4.57 13.72
N LEU A 448 2.27 5.02 13.99
CA LEU A 448 2.54 6.17 14.85
C LEU A 448 1.99 7.50 14.30
N GLN A 449 1.88 7.63 12.96
CA GLN A 449 1.27 8.81 12.34
C GLN A 449 -0.24 8.95 12.60
N HIS A 450 -0.93 7.86 12.90
CA HIS A 450 -2.37 7.85 13.18
C HIS A 450 -2.70 7.90 14.68
N LEU A 451 -1.69 7.88 15.53
CA LEU A 451 -1.82 8.01 16.99
C LEU A 451 -1.43 9.42 17.40
N HIS A 452 -2.29 10.07 18.16
CA HIS A 452 -2.06 11.43 18.64
C HIS A 452 -1.42 11.45 20.02
N VAL A 453 -0.61 12.46 20.28
CA VAL A 453 0.08 12.69 21.55
C VAL A 453 -0.92 12.75 22.70
N GLY A 454 -2.06 13.44 22.52
CA GLY A 454 -3.11 13.57 23.54
C GLY A 454 -3.71 12.25 24.02
N GLU A 455 -3.59 11.16 23.22
CA GLU A 455 -4.07 9.83 23.62
C GLU A 455 -3.07 9.04 24.49
N SER A 456 -1.83 9.53 24.58
CA SER A 456 -0.71 8.83 25.23
C SER A 456 0.04 9.68 26.24
N MET A 457 -0.24 10.99 26.30
CA MET A 457 0.37 11.89 27.27
C MET A 457 -0.11 11.58 28.69
N ARG A 458 0.74 11.85 29.67
CA ARG A 458 0.41 11.80 31.10
C ARG A 458 0.00 13.19 31.54
N SER A 459 -1.05 13.27 32.34
CA SER A 459 -1.56 14.53 32.92
C SER A 459 -1.10 14.75 34.37
N ASP A 460 -0.47 13.74 34.99
CA ASP A 460 0.09 13.83 36.34
C ASP A 460 1.50 14.45 36.23
N ILE A 461 1.57 15.76 36.35
CA ILE A 461 2.78 16.56 36.10
C ILE A 461 3.17 17.29 37.36
N VAL A 462 4.44 17.25 37.72
CA VAL A 462 4.98 18.07 38.81
C VAL A 462 5.45 19.40 38.25
N THR A 463 4.74 20.45 38.61
CA THR A 463 5.12 21.82 38.25
C THR A 463 5.71 22.57 39.42
N VAL A 464 6.53 23.57 39.14
CA VAL A 464 7.14 24.50 40.11
C VAL A 464 6.90 25.93 39.67
N GLY A 465 6.73 26.83 40.59
CA GLY A 465 6.62 28.27 40.27
C GLY A 465 7.96 28.89 39.92
N PRO A 466 7.98 29.96 39.11
CA PRO A 466 9.23 30.62 38.71
C PRO A 466 10.01 31.22 39.91
N GLU A 467 9.31 31.65 40.97
CA GLU A 467 9.88 32.23 42.16
C GLU A 467 10.22 31.19 43.25
N GLU A 468 10.02 29.90 42.98
CA GLU A 468 10.27 28.84 43.96
C GLU A 468 11.77 28.72 44.27
N GLY A 469 12.14 28.74 45.55
CA GLY A 469 13.55 28.74 45.99
C GLY A 469 14.21 27.36 45.80
N LEU A 470 15.54 27.34 45.89
CA LEU A 470 16.38 26.17 45.63
C LEU A 470 16.06 24.94 46.47
N VAL A 471 15.80 25.11 47.78
CA VAL A 471 15.59 23.98 48.71
C VAL A 471 14.32 23.20 48.38
N PRO A 472 13.15 23.84 48.18
CA PRO A 472 11.94 23.15 47.72
C PRO A 472 12.15 22.48 46.34
N LEU A 473 12.87 23.11 45.42
CA LEU A 473 13.20 22.58 44.10
C LEU A 473 13.95 21.24 44.18
N ILE A 474 15.01 21.21 45.00
CA ILE A 474 15.82 19.99 45.20
C ILE A 474 14.98 18.89 45.80
N SER A 475 14.13 19.20 46.83
CA SER A 475 13.25 18.21 47.41
C SER A 475 12.29 17.62 46.37
N ARG A 476 11.62 18.47 45.59
CA ARG A 476 10.69 18.00 44.54
C ARG A 476 11.40 17.18 43.47
N PHE A 477 12.65 17.58 43.07
CA PHE A 477 13.43 16.84 42.11
C PHE A 477 13.83 15.44 42.59
N ILE A 478 14.16 15.30 43.89
CA ILE A 478 14.48 14.00 44.52
C ILE A 478 13.25 13.11 44.62
N ASP A 479 12.11 13.69 45.00
CA ASP A 479 10.85 12.94 45.23
C ASP A 479 10.11 12.62 43.93
N HIS A 480 10.49 13.27 42.82
CA HIS A 480 9.84 13.06 41.52
C HIS A 480 10.47 11.90 40.74
N PRO A 481 9.65 10.94 40.28
CA PRO A 481 10.14 9.80 39.48
C PRO A 481 10.68 10.21 38.09
N GLY A 482 10.41 11.43 37.63
CA GLY A 482 10.90 11.99 36.38
C GLY A 482 12.27 12.67 36.50
N SER A 483 12.86 13.02 35.38
CA SER A 483 14.15 13.69 35.29
C SER A 483 14.06 15.19 35.02
N THR A 484 12.83 15.73 34.94
CA THR A 484 12.56 17.10 34.49
C THR A 484 11.50 17.76 35.39
N LEU A 485 11.75 18.99 35.86
CA LEU A 485 10.74 19.84 36.49
C LEU A 485 10.26 20.89 35.49
N PHE A 486 8.96 21.14 35.46
CA PHE A 486 8.34 22.12 34.55
C PHE A 486 8.01 23.39 35.31
N VAL A 487 8.60 24.51 34.86
CA VAL A 487 8.38 25.82 35.50
C VAL A 487 7.19 26.49 34.83
N THR A 488 6.09 26.69 35.60
CA THR A 488 4.85 27.29 35.10
C THR A 488 4.40 28.43 35.99
N ASP A 489 3.73 29.42 35.41
CA ASP A 489 3.01 30.43 36.17
C ASP A 489 1.68 29.88 36.75
N GLU A 490 0.93 30.75 37.50
CA GLU A 490 -0.37 30.38 38.07
C GLU A 490 -1.42 30.05 36.99
N ASP A 491 -1.29 30.57 35.79
CA ASP A 491 -2.19 30.30 34.66
C ASP A 491 -1.85 29.02 33.91
N GLY A 492 -0.76 28.31 34.26
CA GLY A 492 -0.28 27.08 33.66
C GLY A 492 0.58 27.28 32.39
N THR A 493 0.98 28.51 32.10
CA THR A 493 1.88 28.81 30.97
C THR A 493 3.29 28.32 31.27
N LEU A 494 3.89 27.56 30.35
CA LEU A 494 5.23 27.00 30.53
C LEU A 494 6.30 28.05 30.27
N HIS A 495 7.06 28.41 31.30
CA HIS A 495 8.24 29.31 31.22
C HIS A 495 9.49 28.58 30.74
N GLY A 496 9.70 27.35 31.25
CA GLY A 496 10.86 26.55 30.89
C GLY A 496 10.88 25.19 31.60
N ILE A 497 11.99 24.51 31.45
CA ILE A 497 12.22 23.21 32.11
C ILE A 497 13.54 23.27 32.88
N ILE A 498 13.64 22.50 33.96
CA ILE A 498 14.84 22.26 34.72
C ILE A 498 15.15 20.77 34.69
N THR A 499 16.33 20.37 34.26
CA THR A 499 16.74 18.97 34.22
C THR A 499 17.80 18.64 35.25
N GLY A 500 18.15 17.38 35.39
CA GLY A 500 19.21 16.95 36.30
C GLY A 500 20.59 17.50 35.96
N GLU A 501 20.81 18.01 34.73
CA GLU A 501 22.07 18.62 34.32
C GLU A 501 22.25 20.03 34.96
N GLU A 502 21.17 20.78 35.07
CA GLU A 502 21.17 22.10 35.69
C GLU A 502 21.20 22.03 37.22
N ILE A 503 20.47 21.09 37.83
CA ILE A 503 20.40 20.99 39.30
C ILE A 503 21.67 20.34 39.89
N ARG A 504 22.26 19.34 39.24
CA ARG A 504 23.36 18.53 39.79
C ARG A 504 24.58 19.35 40.22
N PRO A 505 25.09 20.34 39.43
CA PRO A 505 26.21 21.17 39.87
C PRO A 505 25.89 21.97 41.15
N ILE A 506 24.65 22.44 41.30
CA ILE A 506 24.21 23.24 42.45
C ILE A 506 24.08 22.37 43.70
N MET A 507 23.58 21.13 43.55
CA MET A 507 23.51 20.14 44.65
C MET A 507 24.92 19.77 45.19
N GLN A 508 25.95 19.82 44.36
CA GLN A 508 27.31 19.48 44.79
C GLN A 508 27.97 20.58 45.64
N ASN A 509 27.51 21.82 45.56
CA ASN A 509 28.08 22.95 46.27
C ASN A 509 26.99 23.97 46.73
N PRO A 510 26.05 23.57 47.62
CA PRO A 510 24.90 24.40 47.99
C PRO A 510 25.22 25.57 48.91
N ALA A 511 26.40 25.57 49.56
CA ALA A 511 26.72 26.52 50.61
C ALA A 511 26.69 28.00 50.13
N GLY A 512 25.70 28.73 50.58
CA GLY A 512 25.54 30.19 50.31
C GLY A 512 24.63 30.55 49.13
N LEU A 513 24.16 29.54 48.34
CA LEU A 513 23.31 29.77 47.18
C LEU A 513 21.81 29.58 47.49
N GLU A 514 21.50 28.92 48.64
CA GLU A 514 20.15 28.49 49.01
C GLU A 514 19.13 29.63 49.11
N ALA A 515 19.58 30.85 49.48
CA ALA A 515 18.72 32.02 49.64
C ALA A 515 18.68 32.95 48.43
N LEU A 516 19.46 32.67 47.37
CA LEU A 516 19.68 33.56 46.22
C LEU A 516 19.14 33.01 44.92
N ILE A 517 18.99 31.69 44.79
CA ILE A 517 18.62 31.04 43.52
C ILE A 517 17.13 30.65 43.56
N ILE A 518 16.41 31.07 42.54
CA ILE A 518 15.01 30.66 42.26
C ILE A 518 14.93 29.79 40.99
N ALA A 519 13.78 29.18 40.76
CA ALA A 519 13.56 28.28 39.63
C ALA A 519 13.87 28.92 38.27
N GLU A 520 13.55 30.22 38.12
CA GLU A 520 13.76 30.96 36.87
C GLU A 520 15.25 31.10 36.51
N ASP A 521 16.13 31.14 37.51
CA ASP A 521 17.60 31.28 37.32
C ASP A 521 18.26 30.01 36.78
N ILE A 522 17.58 28.82 36.89
CA ILE A 522 18.14 27.51 36.58
C ILE A 522 17.48 26.89 35.32
N LEU A 523 16.72 27.65 34.58
CA LEU A 523 16.08 27.16 33.36
C LEU A 523 17.09 26.68 32.32
N VAL A 524 16.76 25.64 31.58
CA VAL A 524 17.57 25.18 30.44
C VAL A 524 17.76 26.32 29.45
N GLN A 525 19.02 26.66 29.16
CA GLN A 525 19.41 27.76 28.26
C GLN A 525 19.31 27.43 26.78
N GLY A 526 18.80 26.28 26.39
CA GLY A 526 18.73 25.78 25.01
C GLY A 526 17.31 25.51 24.50
N GLU A 527 17.22 25.14 23.22
CA GLU A 527 15.98 24.65 22.65
C GLU A 527 15.71 23.20 23.15
N TYR A 528 14.55 22.97 23.71
CA TYR A 528 14.06 21.65 24.06
C TYR A 528 12.81 21.31 23.25
N PRO A 529 12.55 19.99 23.00
CA PRO A 529 11.38 19.55 22.23
C PRO A 529 10.07 19.98 22.89
N ARG A 530 9.11 20.42 22.07
CA ARG A 530 7.74 20.76 22.49
C ARG A 530 6.79 20.12 21.49
N VAL A 531 5.67 19.58 21.93
CA VAL A 531 4.66 18.96 21.10
C VAL A 531 3.26 19.40 21.52
N SER A 532 2.29 19.29 20.62
CA SER A 532 0.89 19.57 20.86
C SER A 532 0.10 18.26 21.07
N PRO A 533 -1.04 18.25 21.79
CA PRO A 533 -1.89 17.09 21.89
C PRO A 533 -2.38 16.54 20.54
N ARG A 534 -2.41 17.40 19.50
CA ARG A 534 -2.84 17.07 18.14
C ARG A 534 -1.71 16.52 17.27
N ASP A 535 -0.47 16.62 17.70
CA ASP A 535 0.67 16.08 16.96
C ASP A 535 0.62 14.55 16.95
N SER A 536 1.23 13.96 15.92
CA SER A 536 1.33 12.50 15.82
C SER A 536 2.45 11.95 16.70
N LEU A 537 2.32 10.71 17.18
CA LEU A 537 3.42 10.04 17.89
C LEU A 537 4.66 9.87 16.99
N ALA A 538 4.51 9.87 15.67
CA ALA A 538 5.63 9.88 14.73
C ALA A 538 6.45 11.18 14.79
N ASP A 539 5.84 12.30 15.17
CA ASP A 539 6.55 13.57 15.36
C ASP A 539 7.39 13.54 16.64
N VAL A 540 6.88 12.93 17.70
CA VAL A 540 7.63 12.69 18.94
C VAL A 540 8.88 11.84 18.69
N MET A 541 8.78 10.81 17.84
CA MET A 541 9.90 9.94 17.48
C MET A 541 11.11 10.67 16.92
N LYS A 542 10.92 11.83 16.30
CA LYS A 542 12.02 12.64 15.76
C LYS A 542 12.94 13.16 16.84
N TYR A 543 12.41 13.37 18.05
CA TYR A 543 13.16 13.90 19.19
C TYR A 543 13.83 12.82 20.02
N LEU A 544 13.31 11.56 19.98
CA LEU A 544 13.81 10.45 20.81
C LEU A 544 15.26 10.03 20.51
N GLY A 545 15.78 10.37 19.33
CA GLY A 545 17.17 10.07 18.95
C GLY A 545 18.22 10.93 19.66
N GLY A 546 17.83 12.11 20.14
CA GLY A 546 18.74 13.09 20.74
C GLY A 546 18.34 13.62 22.10
N TYR A 547 17.10 13.37 22.53
CA TYR A 547 16.56 13.87 23.80
C TYR A 547 16.09 12.70 24.68
N ARG A 548 16.56 12.66 25.94
CA ARG A 548 16.27 11.56 26.89
C ARG A 548 15.31 11.93 28.02
N GLY A 549 14.84 13.18 28.02
CA GLY A 549 13.92 13.69 29.04
C GLY A 549 12.45 13.58 28.64
N GLU A 550 11.60 14.03 29.54
CA GLU A 550 10.18 14.20 29.35
C GLU A 550 9.91 15.35 28.38
N ILE A 551 9.08 15.11 27.36
CA ILE A 551 8.74 16.15 26.38
C ILE A 551 7.44 16.82 26.82
N PRO A 552 7.42 18.15 27.06
CA PRO A 552 6.22 18.87 27.41
C PRO A 552 5.22 18.92 26.26
N VAL A 553 3.96 18.68 26.58
CA VAL A 553 2.83 18.77 25.68
C VAL A 553 2.10 20.08 25.94
N LEU A 554 2.06 20.97 24.97
CA LEU A 554 1.50 22.30 25.11
C LEU A 554 0.21 22.45 24.30
N GLU A 555 -0.83 23.03 24.94
CA GLU A 555 -2.04 23.47 24.27
C GLU A 555 -2.20 24.99 24.49
N GLU A 556 -2.14 25.76 23.42
CA GLU A 556 -2.19 27.24 23.45
C GLU A 556 -1.15 27.89 24.39
N GLY A 557 0.05 27.28 24.49
CA GLY A 557 1.15 27.76 25.35
C GLY A 557 1.09 27.27 26.79
N LYS A 558 0.01 26.60 27.22
CA LYS A 558 -0.15 26.03 28.55
C LYS A 558 0.29 24.57 28.58
N LEU A 559 0.84 24.13 29.70
CA LEU A 559 1.28 22.76 29.89
C LEU A 559 0.05 21.84 30.09
N ALA A 560 -0.29 21.05 29.08
CA ALA A 560 -1.42 20.13 29.09
C ALA A 560 -1.03 18.72 29.58
N GLY A 561 0.24 18.33 29.41
CA GLY A 561 0.74 17.01 29.74
C GLY A 561 2.22 16.86 29.48
N VAL A 562 2.71 15.65 29.69
CA VAL A 562 4.07 15.23 29.32
C VAL A 562 4.01 13.90 28.60
N ILE A 563 4.95 13.66 27.71
CA ILE A 563 5.07 12.38 27.02
C ILE A 563 6.49 11.84 27.17
N TRP A 564 6.58 10.58 27.56
CA TRP A 564 7.83 9.86 27.71
C TRP A 564 8.13 9.01 26.47
N PRO A 565 9.41 8.73 26.20
CA PRO A 565 9.77 7.76 25.15
C PRO A 565 9.07 6.41 25.31
N GLU A 566 8.95 5.95 26.53
CA GLU A 566 8.33 4.67 26.90
C GLU A 566 6.83 4.65 26.57
N ASP A 567 6.12 5.76 26.79
CA ASP A 567 4.69 5.88 26.49
C ASP A 567 4.41 5.72 24.98
N VAL A 568 5.31 6.25 24.15
CA VAL A 568 5.23 6.08 22.68
C VAL A 568 5.39 4.62 22.30
N ILE A 569 6.39 3.93 22.89
CA ILE A 569 6.67 2.52 22.62
C ILE A 569 5.52 1.64 23.13
N GLU A 570 5.02 1.90 24.32
CA GLU A 570 3.90 1.16 24.92
C GLU A 570 2.62 1.32 24.09
N ARG A 571 2.30 2.55 23.68
CA ARG A 571 1.14 2.82 22.84
C ARG A 571 1.26 2.17 21.45
N TYR A 572 2.45 2.23 20.86
CA TYR A 572 2.75 1.54 19.61
C TYR A 572 2.53 0.03 19.75
N ASN A 573 3.11 -0.60 20.77
CA ASN A 573 2.98 -2.02 21.02
C ASN A 573 1.52 -2.43 21.29
N THR A 574 0.79 -1.63 22.06
CA THR A 574 -0.64 -1.83 22.34
C THR A 574 -1.47 -1.78 21.06
N GLU A 575 -1.19 -0.82 20.18
CA GLU A 575 -1.93 -0.68 18.93
C GLU A 575 -1.60 -1.79 17.92
N ILE A 576 -0.34 -2.18 17.83
CA ILE A 576 0.08 -3.35 17.04
C ILE A 576 -0.59 -4.62 17.59
N PHE A 577 -0.56 -4.81 18.92
CA PHE A 577 -1.17 -5.96 19.55
C PHE A 577 -2.69 -6.01 19.36
N LYS A 578 -3.41 -4.88 19.49
CA LYS A 578 -4.83 -4.78 19.15
C LYS A 578 -5.12 -5.15 17.70
N ARG A 579 -4.28 -4.70 16.77
CA ARG A 579 -4.41 -5.01 15.34
C ARG A 579 -4.08 -6.46 15.03
N ASP A 580 -3.10 -7.03 15.70
CA ASP A 580 -2.72 -8.43 15.56
C ASP A 580 -3.74 -9.35 16.27
N MET A 581 -4.30 -8.94 17.43
CA MET A 581 -5.40 -9.63 18.11
C MET A 581 -6.71 -9.58 17.31
N ALA A 582 -7.07 -8.44 16.74
CA ALA A 582 -8.20 -8.38 15.81
C ALA A 582 -8.01 -9.30 14.59
N GLY A 583 -6.74 -9.60 14.23
CA GLY A 583 -6.33 -10.61 13.26
C GLY A 583 -6.43 -12.03 13.80
N SER A 584 -6.05 -12.26 15.03
CA SER A 584 -5.98 -13.62 15.63
C SER A 584 -7.26 -14.04 16.33
N MET A 585 -8.16 -13.15 16.77
CA MET A 585 -9.49 -13.53 17.28
C MET A 585 -10.36 -14.28 16.26
N VAL A 586 -10.03 -14.18 14.96
CA VAL A 586 -10.66 -15.01 13.92
C VAL A 586 -9.97 -16.38 13.79
N SER A 587 -8.76 -16.58 14.33
CA SER A 587 -7.99 -17.82 14.24
C SER A 587 -7.92 -18.66 15.53
N SER A 588 -8.38 -18.12 16.66
CA SER A 588 -8.27 -18.79 17.97
C SER A 588 -9.50 -19.62 18.34
N VAL A 589 -9.78 -20.66 17.58
CA VAL A 589 -10.52 -21.83 18.05
C VAL A 589 -9.73 -23.08 17.65
N GLN A 590 -8.63 -23.33 18.33
CA GLN A 590 -8.07 -24.67 18.51
C GLN A 590 -7.10 -24.67 19.69
N PRO A 591 -7.36 -25.51 20.74
CA PRO A 591 -6.36 -25.83 21.74
C PRO A 591 -5.31 -26.75 21.10
N GLU A 592 -4.06 -26.61 21.54
CA GLU A 592 -2.89 -27.40 21.21
C GLU A 592 -2.16 -27.06 19.91
N ARG A 593 -1.35 -25.99 19.95
CA ARG A 593 -0.08 -25.94 19.23
C ARG A 593 0.98 -25.23 20.06
N HIS A 594 2.02 -25.96 20.41
CA HIS A 594 3.28 -25.39 20.86
C HIS A 594 3.79 -24.47 19.73
N MET A 595 4.00 -23.18 20.02
CA MET A 595 4.66 -22.29 19.07
C MET A 595 6.07 -22.82 18.80
N GLU A 596 6.45 -22.95 17.52
CA GLU A 596 7.85 -23.20 17.16
C GLU A 596 8.72 -22.06 17.75
N PRO A 597 9.90 -22.39 18.30
CA PRO A 597 10.79 -21.41 18.90
C PRO A 597 11.15 -20.31 17.91
N ILE A 598 10.90 -19.05 18.26
CA ILE A 598 11.28 -17.89 17.44
C ILE A 598 12.76 -17.63 17.66
N PRO A 599 13.64 -17.72 16.62
CA PRO A 599 15.05 -17.43 16.78
C PRO A 599 15.26 -15.96 17.17
N ALA A 600 15.96 -15.75 18.28
CA ALA A 600 16.51 -14.45 18.66
C ALA A 600 17.99 -14.40 18.23
N ALA A 601 18.74 -13.35 18.51
CA ALA A 601 20.13 -13.22 18.08
C ALA A 601 21.01 -14.39 18.57
N GLY A 602 21.76 -15.03 17.67
CA GLY A 602 22.64 -16.16 17.97
C GLY A 602 21.88 -17.48 18.17
N ASN A 603 22.25 -18.28 19.16
CA ASN A 603 21.63 -19.58 19.49
C ASN A 603 20.48 -19.44 20.52
N THR A 604 19.93 -18.24 20.70
CA THR A 604 18.83 -17.97 21.63
C THR A 604 17.47 -17.98 20.93
N VAL A 605 16.44 -18.45 21.66
CA VAL A 605 15.06 -18.56 21.16
C VAL A 605 14.08 -18.01 22.19
N VAL A 606 12.94 -17.55 21.70
CA VAL A 606 11.75 -17.28 22.50
C VAL A 606 10.72 -18.35 22.19
N ALA A 607 10.22 -19.05 23.21
CA ALA A 607 9.21 -20.09 23.00
C ALA A 607 8.18 -20.10 24.14
N GLU A 608 6.96 -20.51 23.79
CA GLU A 608 5.95 -20.82 24.80
C GLU A 608 6.20 -22.21 25.38
N VAL A 609 6.26 -22.29 26.71
CA VAL A 609 6.52 -23.50 27.46
C VAL A 609 5.41 -23.69 28.48
N SER A 610 4.69 -24.80 28.41
CA SER A 610 3.76 -25.18 29.48
C SER A 610 4.53 -25.39 30.78
N VAL A 611 4.05 -24.82 31.87
CA VAL A 611 4.73 -24.91 33.17
C VAL A 611 4.79 -26.37 33.63
N PRO A 612 6.00 -26.92 33.86
CA PRO A 612 6.15 -28.30 34.33
C PRO A 612 5.41 -28.53 35.65
N GLY A 613 4.79 -29.69 35.80
CA GLY A 613 3.97 -30.01 36.99
C GLY A 613 4.67 -29.84 38.34
N ARG A 614 6.00 -30.00 38.38
CA ARG A 614 6.86 -29.78 39.57
C ARG A 614 7.02 -28.30 39.97
N PHE A 615 6.65 -27.35 39.10
CA PHE A 615 6.71 -25.92 39.39
C PHE A 615 5.37 -25.39 39.94
N ILE A 616 4.30 -26.16 39.78
CA ILE A 616 2.96 -25.79 40.26
C ILE A 616 2.96 -25.66 41.79
N GLY A 617 2.43 -24.53 42.26
CA GLY A 617 2.38 -24.21 43.68
C GLY A 617 3.67 -23.62 44.25
N ARG A 618 4.68 -23.36 43.44
CA ARG A 618 5.95 -22.71 43.85
C ARG A 618 6.09 -21.35 43.17
N SER A 619 6.74 -20.41 43.83
CA SER A 619 6.96 -19.07 43.26
C SER A 619 8.17 -19.05 42.28
N ILE A 620 8.17 -18.06 41.37
CA ILE A 620 9.28 -17.85 40.43
C ILE A 620 10.60 -17.63 41.18
N GLY A 621 10.56 -16.90 42.29
CA GLY A 621 11.71 -16.63 43.13
C GLY A 621 12.27 -17.91 43.80
N GLU A 622 11.41 -18.80 44.34
CA GLU A 622 11.83 -20.08 44.90
C GLU A 622 12.44 -21.04 43.88
N LEU A 623 12.01 -20.96 42.64
CA LEU A 623 12.44 -21.85 41.56
C LEU A 623 13.76 -21.41 40.90
N ASN A 624 14.22 -20.20 41.14
CA ASN A 624 15.43 -19.61 40.57
C ASN A 624 15.65 -19.92 39.08
N ILE A 625 14.55 -19.85 38.29
CA ILE A 625 14.51 -20.38 36.90
C ILE A 625 15.64 -19.82 36.04
N ARG A 626 16.01 -18.56 36.26
CA ARG A 626 17.09 -17.94 35.51
C ARG A 626 18.48 -18.50 35.86
N GLN A 627 18.72 -18.79 37.13
CA GLN A 627 20.04 -19.32 37.60
C GLN A 627 20.16 -20.82 37.35
N ASP A 628 19.13 -21.60 37.63
CA ASP A 628 19.19 -23.06 37.58
C ASP A 628 18.96 -23.62 36.18
N PHE A 629 18.11 -22.96 35.40
CA PHE A 629 17.77 -23.42 34.04
C PHE A 629 18.37 -22.53 32.94
N GLY A 630 18.87 -21.32 33.28
CA GLY A 630 19.43 -20.37 32.29
C GLY A 630 18.39 -19.84 31.31
N VAL A 631 17.15 -19.79 31.74
CA VAL A 631 15.98 -19.35 30.97
C VAL A 631 15.31 -18.17 31.69
N SER A 632 15.04 -17.10 30.98
CA SER A 632 14.28 -15.95 31.52
C SER A 632 12.80 -16.09 31.15
N VAL A 633 11.92 -15.95 32.14
CA VAL A 633 10.47 -15.89 31.93
C VAL A 633 10.11 -14.45 31.57
N LEU A 634 9.60 -14.26 30.35
CA LEU A 634 9.20 -12.92 29.84
C LEU A 634 7.74 -12.60 30.18
N MET A 635 6.87 -13.62 30.22
CA MET A 635 5.43 -13.45 30.37
C MET A 635 4.80 -14.74 30.89
N ILE A 636 3.68 -14.64 31.58
CA ILE A 636 2.91 -15.78 32.06
C ILE A 636 1.48 -15.64 31.55
N LYS A 637 0.97 -16.69 30.91
CA LYS A 637 -0.42 -16.81 30.47
C LYS A 637 -1.12 -17.85 31.35
N HIS A 638 -2.26 -17.50 31.89
CA HIS A 638 -3.11 -18.42 32.63
C HIS A 638 -4.25 -18.90 31.73
N THR A 639 -4.30 -20.20 31.47
CA THR A 639 -5.39 -20.82 30.68
C THR A 639 -6.36 -21.49 31.63
N GLY A 640 -7.28 -20.76 32.18
CA GLY A 640 -8.32 -21.29 33.13
C GLY A 640 -9.70 -20.94 32.64
N GLY A 641 -10.49 -21.93 32.16
CA GLY A 641 -11.95 -22.00 32.01
C GLY A 641 -12.67 -20.78 31.43
N GLU A 642 -13.49 -21.01 30.47
CA GLU A 642 -14.54 -20.21 29.79
C GLU A 642 -14.48 -18.66 29.67
N ALA A 643 -13.49 -17.91 30.21
CA ALA A 643 -13.37 -16.46 29.96
C ALA A 643 -11.95 -15.95 30.25
N GLU A 644 -11.35 -15.28 29.24
CA GLU A 644 -10.15 -14.44 29.26
C GLU A 644 -8.82 -15.10 29.63
N GLU A 645 -7.91 -15.20 28.65
CA GLU A 645 -6.47 -15.39 28.86
C GLU A 645 -5.93 -14.16 29.62
N LEU A 646 -5.74 -14.28 30.92
CA LEU A 646 -5.05 -13.27 31.70
C LEU A 646 -3.54 -13.41 31.49
N THR A 647 -2.96 -12.41 30.85
CA THR A 647 -1.51 -12.30 30.71
C THR A 647 -0.95 -11.48 31.85
N THR A 648 0.00 -12.04 32.62
CA THR A 648 0.60 -11.40 33.78
C THR A 648 2.13 -11.22 33.58
N THR A 649 2.65 -10.07 34.00
CA THR A 649 4.09 -9.83 34.05
C THR A 649 4.71 -10.69 35.15
N PRO A 650 5.83 -11.42 34.90
CA PRO A 650 6.44 -12.28 35.89
C PRO A 650 7.05 -11.46 37.05
N THR A 651 6.52 -11.66 38.24
CA THR A 651 7.10 -11.16 39.51
C THR A 651 7.72 -12.31 40.30
N ALA A 652 8.70 -12.04 41.15
CA ALA A 652 9.36 -13.07 41.96
C ALA A 652 8.37 -13.86 42.84
N ASP A 653 7.33 -13.21 43.29
CA ASP A 653 6.31 -13.76 44.17
C ASP A 653 5.17 -14.50 43.46
N TYR A 654 5.16 -14.49 42.10
CA TYR A 654 4.12 -15.19 41.34
C TYR A 654 4.22 -16.69 41.54
N VAL A 655 3.15 -17.32 42.05
CA VAL A 655 3.02 -18.76 42.28
C VAL A 655 2.36 -19.42 41.07
N PHE A 656 3.07 -20.36 40.40
CA PHE A 656 2.56 -21.07 39.23
C PHE A 656 1.33 -21.92 39.54
N LYS A 657 0.34 -21.83 38.66
CA LYS A 657 -0.93 -22.56 38.71
C LYS A 657 -1.02 -23.61 37.60
N THR A 658 -1.90 -24.58 37.79
CA THR A 658 -2.19 -25.59 36.78
C THR A 658 -2.79 -24.88 35.55
N GLY A 659 -2.21 -25.15 34.36
CA GLY A 659 -2.62 -24.50 33.08
C GLY A 659 -1.83 -23.24 32.74
N ASP A 660 -0.86 -22.82 33.55
CA ASP A 660 0.02 -21.72 33.20
C ASP A 660 0.94 -22.09 32.04
N VAL A 661 1.11 -21.15 31.13
CA VAL A 661 2.07 -21.19 30.02
C VAL A 661 3.00 -20.01 30.15
N ILE A 662 4.30 -20.24 30.14
CA ILE A 662 5.33 -19.19 30.21
C ILE A 662 5.91 -18.91 28.83
N LEU A 663 6.12 -17.62 28.53
CA LEU A 663 6.95 -17.20 27.42
C LEU A 663 8.41 -17.16 27.91
N ALA A 664 9.22 -18.11 27.46
CA ALA A 664 10.57 -18.36 27.93
C ALA A 664 11.61 -17.90 26.92
N PHE A 665 12.65 -17.19 27.36
CA PHE A 665 13.80 -16.75 26.57
C PHE A 665 15.09 -17.39 27.07
N GLY A 666 15.84 -18.03 26.18
CA GLY A 666 17.11 -18.67 26.51
C GLY A 666 17.73 -19.39 25.30
N SER A 667 18.83 -20.11 25.52
CA SER A 667 19.38 -20.93 24.45
C SER A 667 18.42 -22.07 24.06
N SER A 668 18.38 -22.43 22.78
CA SER A 668 17.47 -23.43 22.23
C SER A 668 17.47 -24.74 23.02
N ASP A 669 18.65 -25.20 23.44
CA ASP A 669 18.79 -26.43 24.20
C ASP A 669 18.22 -26.34 25.61
N ARG A 670 18.35 -25.19 26.27
CA ARG A 670 17.86 -24.96 27.64
C ARG A 670 16.34 -24.78 27.69
N VAL A 671 15.79 -24.09 26.68
CA VAL A 671 14.32 -23.93 26.56
C VAL A 671 13.67 -25.30 26.28
N ARG A 672 14.26 -26.13 25.41
CA ARG A 672 13.80 -27.51 25.17
C ARG A 672 13.91 -28.38 26.40
N ALA A 673 15.01 -28.26 27.17
CA ALA A 673 15.21 -29.01 28.41
C ALA A 673 14.15 -28.65 29.48
N LEU A 674 13.62 -27.42 29.44
CA LEU A 674 12.52 -26.98 30.31
C LEU A 674 11.18 -27.62 29.92
N GLN A 675 10.96 -27.89 28.63
CA GLN A 675 9.74 -28.53 28.11
C GLN A 675 9.69 -30.05 28.39
N HIS A 676 10.83 -30.73 28.40
CA HIS A 676 10.89 -32.17 28.46
C HIS A 676 11.22 -32.72 29.87
N ARG A 677 11.43 -31.89 30.83
CA ARG A 677 11.67 -32.23 32.24
C ARG A 677 10.49 -31.76 33.12
#